data_50f1b96e25d7b865a32c616e9aa1711e
#
_entry.id   50f1b96e25d7b865a32c616e9aa1711e
#
_cell.length_a   1.000
_cell.length_b   1.000
_cell.length_c   1.000
_cell.angle_alpha   90.00
_cell.angle_beta   90.00
_cell.angle_gamma   90.00
#
_symmetry.space_group_name_H-M   'P 1'
#
loop_
_entity.id
_entity.type
_entity.pdbx_description
1 polymer ?
#
loop_
_entity_poly.entity_id
_entity_poly.type
_entity_poly.pdbx_seq_one_letter_code
_entity_poly.pdbx_strand_id
1 'polypeptide(L)'
;VRGLAGCEKSPPWPFSTKANLEKAKVFQGSQPPHPAAGDFILGLLGACRFFSGVGGLPTGVVLAASLVGLLGGLSHSPTALGAEAAENDLAAPVPRSRTGRVVSPIRLRDTAGKEWSLSAAEGGRATVVAFLNFNCPVSNQSVPVLNDLADRFGTEGVTFIAVVCDAADAAEVDRLAAESKVACRVFFDPDKAAAAHFRATTTPQVFVLDRNRVLRYTGLIDNRYSSRLVRQPKADATYLADAIAAVVAGQNVAIKETTPIGCPLEPAGRVIVEHGTVEFHRDIEPLLQQHCQRCHHPGDVAPFSLMTFDHAVQWAADIKTYTADRLMPPWSVTGGIPLKNDLALQPEEIELIGRWVDEGCPRGNPADAPQPVVFDDPDEWQSSRPPDLVFTLPEAIHLAAQGDDHNRTIVFHLGNEQELYLEKAEFIPGNRRSVHHAMAFYDGTGLLLDAQKRLGTPRPQGTGDEDYGPGYESGMGLGFIPDPSRITRNQDNPGGNFLGWVPGVGVLEYPTDARRVLPPQSDICVQIHYARTGRPEIDDSSRLGIWLDKTPPKLYSSGGIIDTDFKLIPKGDAHFKTTGSREVPTDCLLWLMSPHMHRLGKEFRVWHQPAGSSERILLLEVTDYDFNWQNRYLPKEPYPMKKGSTLHVEAIFDNSAGNPRRPPGPEKTVFLGDRTDDEMAFVVVGTMSVENGFGKVEWLKYLDKMIQARAFRLGYEAMGKD
;
A
#
# COMPACT_ATOMS: atom_id res chain seq x y z
N VAL A 1 26.82 1.23 -56.31
CA VAL A 1 27.27 2.12 -57.43
C VAL A 1 26.52 3.43 -57.25
N ARG A 2 27.32 4.45 -56.86
CA ARG A 2 27.08 5.91 -57.04
C ARG A 2 25.71 6.49 -56.64
N GLY A 3 25.53 7.58 -55.89
CA GLY A 3 26.47 8.63 -55.46
C GLY A 3 25.70 9.91 -55.19
N LEU A 4 26.17 10.68 -54.19
CA LEU A 4 26.16 12.14 -54.07
C LEU A 4 24.77 12.85 -53.88
N ALA A 5 24.50 13.44 -52.78
CA ALA A 5 24.98 14.72 -52.20
C ALA A 5 23.95 15.84 -52.40
N GLY A 6 23.64 16.56 -51.38
CA GLY A 6 22.84 17.78 -51.37
C GLY A 6 22.59 18.31 -49.98
N CYS A 7 23.61 19.00 -49.45
CA CYS A 7 23.55 19.79 -48.23
C CYS A 7 22.97 21.14 -48.56
N GLU A 8 21.91 21.61 -47.95
CA GLU A 8 21.57 23.04 -47.94
C GLU A 8 21.26 23.52 -46.52
N LYS A 9 22.01 24.58 -46.19
CA LYS A 9 22.03 25.29 -44.92
C LYS A 9 20.88 26.30 -44.85
N SER A 10 20.19 26.37 -43.75
CA SER A 10 19.33 27.50 -43.39
C SER A 10 20.09 28.53 -42.55
N PRO A 11 19.83 29.83 -42.71
CA PRO A 11 20.61 30.91 -42.13
C PRO A 11 20.20 31.26 -40.66
N PRO A 12 21.08 32.01 -39.96
CA PRO A 12 20.87 32.37 -38.55
C PRO A 12 20.06 33.65 -38.39
N TRP A 13 19.30 33.77 -37.31
CA TRP A 13 18.61 34.96 -36.86
C TRP A 13 19.55 35.87 -36.08
N PRO A 14 19.41 37.24 -36.23
CA PRO A 14 20.37 38.18 -35.72
C PRO A 14 20.06 38.66 -34.29
N PHE A 15 21.09 38.83 -33.49
CA PHE A 15 21.14 39.61 -32.27
C PHE A 15 21.12 41.11 -32.60
N SER A 16 20.36 41.91 -31.84
CA SER A 16 20.61 43.34 -31.63
C SER A 16 19.84 43.78 -30.39
N THR A 17 20.50 44.06 -29.31
CA THR A 17 21.18 45.20 -28.69
C THR A 17 20.25 46.15 -27.92
N LYS A 18 20.59 46.23 -26.63
CA LYS A 18 20.57 47.35 -25.68
C LYS A 18 19.78 48.60 -26.05
N ALA A 19 18.86 48.99 -25.22
CA ALA A 19 18.71 50.33 -24.60
C ALA A 19 17.34 50.40 -23.88
N ASN A 20 17.29 50.56 -22.58
CA ASN A 20 17.00 51.76 -21.83
C ASN A 20 16.81 51.43 -20.35
N LEU A 21 17.89 51.65 -19.61
CA LEU A 21 17.82 51.98 -18.19
C LEU A 21 17.56 53.49 -18.14
N GLU A 22 16.45 53.91 -17.54
CA GLU A 22 16.37 55.06 -16.61
C GLU A 22 14.93 55.44 -16.33
N LYS A 23 14.68 55.68 -15.04
CA LYS A 23 13.52 56.33 -14.42
C LYS A 23 12.47 55.43 -13.75
N ALA A 24 12.71 55.15 -12.50
CA ALA A 24 11.75 55.42 -11.43
C ALA A 24 12.47 55.38 -10.08
N LYS A 25 12.80 56.56 -9.57
CA LYS A 25 13.15 56.80 -8.18
C LYS A 25 11.86 56.97 -7.36
N VAL A 26 11.93 56.36 -6.14
CA VAL A 26 11.31 56.84 -4.90
C VAL A 26 9.81 56.70 -4.74
N PHE A 27 9.42 55.70 -3.95
CA PHE A 27 8.49 55.91 -2.85
C PHE A 27 8.81 54.92 -1.74
N GLN A 28 9.52 55.40 -0.71
CA GLN A 28 9.52 54.80 0.63
C GLN A 28 8.22 55.25 1.30
N GLY A 29 7.44 54.32 1.83
CA GLY A 29 6.22 54.59 2.54
C GLY A 29 5.73 53.35 3.30
N SER A 30 6.19 53.24 4.58
CA SER A 30 5.53 52.67 5.76
C SER A 30 4.69 51.40 5.61
N GLN A 31 5.20 50.31 6.16
CA GLN A 31 4.43 49.15 6.59
C GLN A 31 3.40 49.54 7.65
N PRO A 32 2.15 49.05 7.58
CA PRO A 32 1.27 48.97 8.74
C PRO A 32 1.55 47.74 9.59
N PRO A 33 1.31 47.80 10.90
CA PRO A 33 1.65 46.73 11.85
C PRO A 33 0.69 45.55 11.75
N HIS A 34 1.23 44.36 11.96
CA HIS A 34 0.45 43.15 12.17
C HIS A 34 -0.56 43.29 13.32
N PRO A 35 -1.82 42.91 13.16
CA PRO A 35 -2.70 42.71 14.30
C PRO A 35 -2.41 41.39 14.97
N ALA A 36 -2.23 41.46 16.28
CA ALA A 36 -2.11 40.35 17.18
C ALA A 36 -3.33 39.42 17.11
N ALA A 37 -3.08 38.12 17.19
CA ALA A 37 -4.10 37.11 17.39
C ALA A 37 -4.88 37.40 18.69
N GLY A 38 -6.10 37.85 18.59
CA GLY A 38 -6.89 38.17 19.80
C GLY A 38 -8.36 38.52 19.63
N ASP A 39 -8.90 38.70 18.44
CA ASP A 39 -10.28 39.17 18.32
C ASP A 39 -11.08 38.51 17.20
N PHE A 40 -11.32 37.16 17.31
CA PHE A 40 -12.28 36.45 16.44
C PHE A 40 -13.19 35.45 17.20
N ILE A 41 -13.45 35.70 18.49
CA ILE A 41 -14.36 34.83 19.31
C ILE A 41 -15.61 35.55 19.81
N LEU A 42 -16.06 36.62 19.20
CA LEU A 42 -17.26 37.34 19.68
C LEU A 42 -18.35 37.55 18.63
N GLY A 43 -18.46 36.68 17.64
CA GLY A 43 -19.48 36.75 16.57
C GLY A 43 -20.51 35.64 16.48
N LEU A 44 -20.46 34.62 17.33
CA LEU A 44 -21.32 33.41 17.20
C LEU A 44 -22.13 33.05 18.43
N LEU A 45 -22.39 33.98 19.35
CA LEU A 45 -23.24 33.76 20.55
C LEU A 45 -24.60 34.51 20.52
N GLY A 46 -25.16 34.76 19.33
CA GLY A 46 -26.34 35.58 19.14
C GLY A 46 -27.61 34.88 18.59
N ALA A 47 -27.72 33.56 18.60
CA ALA A 47 -28.91 32.89 18.05
C ALA A 47 -29.30 31.60 18.79
N CYS A 48 -29.48 31.67 20.12
CA CYS A 48 -30.20 30.61 20.87
C CYS A 48 -30.88 31.20 22.08
N ARG A 49 -31.95 31.95 21.85
CA ARG A 49 -33.02 32.16 22.82
C ARG A 49 -34.33 32.13 22.04
N PHE A 50 -35.06 31.05 22.23
CA PHE A 50 -36.53 30.95 22.28
C PHE A 50 -36.95 29.49 22.13
N PHE A 51 -37.19 28.84 23.20
CA PHE A 51 -38.37 28.02 23.49
C PHE A 51 -38.15 27.33 24.83
N SER A 52 -38.66 27.98 25.86
CA SER A 52 -38.96 27.37 27.16
C SER A 52 -40.46 27.17 27.24
N GLY A 53 -40.88 26.00 27.66
CA GLY A 53 -42.27 25.82 28.07
C GLY A 53 -42.69 24.36 28.25
N VAL A 54 -42.91 24.01 29.53
CA VAL A 54 -43.84 22.99 30.04
C VAL A 54 -43.45 21.51 29.85
N GLY A 55 -43.21 20.66 30.81
CA GLY A 55 -43.72 20.50 32.16
C GLY A 55 -43.70 18.99 32.48
N GLY A 56 -43.32 18.60 33.69
CA GLY A 56 -43.83 17.39 34.33
C GLY A 56 -42.87 16.23 34.59
N LEU A 57 -42.24 16.21 35.76
CA LEU A 57 -41.81 15.02 36.52
C LEU A 57 -43.05 14.30 37.10
N PRO A 58 -43.02 12.99 37.53
CA PRO A 58 -42.25 12.60 38.70
C PRO A 58 -41.64 11.17 38.76
N THR A 59 -40.56 11.09 39.49
CA THR A 59 -40.13 10.12 40.52
C THR A 59 -40.63 8.66 40.52
N GLY A 60 -39.65 7.76 40.67
CA GLY A 60 -39.86 6.38 41.11
C GLY A 60 -38.56 5.66 41.38
N VAL A 61 -38.01 5.82 42.58
CA VAL A 61 -36.92 5.05 43.19
C VAL A 61 -37.48 3.68 43.61
N VAL A 62 -36.76 2.57 43.37
CA VAL A 62 -36.72 1.41 44.29
C VAL A 62 -35.35 0.69 44.17
N LEU A 63 -34.66 0.68 45.30
CA LEU A 63 -33.56 -0.24 45.69
C LEU A 63 -34.11 -1.62 46.07
N ALA A 64 -33.29 -2.68 45.85
CA ALA A 64 -33.09 -3.82 46.77
C ALA A 64 -32.04 -4.74 46.10
N ALA A 65 -30.87 -4.97 46.54
CA ALA A 65 -30.23 -5.55 47.72
C ALA A 65 -30.47 -7.05 47.93
N SER A 66 -29.40 -7.82 47.72
CA SER A 66 -28.87 -8.98 48.46
C SER A 66 -29.73 -10.24 48.71
N LEU A 67 -29.13 -11.43 48.46
CA LEU A 67 -28.75 -12.48 49.47
C LEU A 67 -28.27 -13.75 48.73
N VAL A 68 -27.06 -14.17 48.92
CA VAL A 68 -26.41 -15.30 49.60
C VAL A 68 -27.29 -16.53 49.85
N GLY A 69 -26.83 -17.70 49.42
CA GLY A 69 -27.34 -19.02 49.83
C GLY A 69 -26.44 -20.17 49.41
N LEU A 70 -25.60 -20.61 50.31
CA LEU A 70 -24.79 -21.84 50.36
C LEU A 70 -25.65 -23.13 50.40
N LEU A 71 -24.97 -24.26 50.20
CA LEU A 71 -25.19 -25.68 50.49
C LEU A 71 -25.49 -26.50 49.21
N GLY A 72 -24.80 -27.55 48.87
CA GLY A 72 -24.03 -28.54 49.61
C GLY A 72 -24.15 -29.89 48.89
N GLY A 73 -23.06 -30.50 48.59
CA GLY A 73 -22.66 -31.84 48.56
C GLY A 73 -23.56 -32.93 47.91
N LEU A 74 -22.95 -33.72 47.05
CA LEU A 74 -22.77 -35.17 47.26
C LEU A 74 -22.06 -35.80 46.05
N SER A 75 -20.98 -36.44 46.38
CA SER A 75 -20.12 -37.31 45.61
C SER A 75 -20.85 -38.48 44.93
N HIS A 76 -20.48 -38.82 43.69
CA HIS A 76 -20.42 -40.19 43.23
C HIS A 76 -19.29 -40.32 42.18
N SER A 77 -18.25 -41.03 42.57
CA SER A 77 -17.23 -41.58 41.68
C SER A 77 -17.75 -42.85 41.00
N PRO A 78 -17.39 -43.14 39.79
CA PRO A 78 -17.14 -44.48 39.33
C PRO A 78 -15.67 -44.73 39.04
N THR A 79 -15.24 -45.78 39.64
CA THR A 79 -14.06 -46.60 39.54
C THR A 79 -13.30 -46.59 38.21
N ALA A 80 -12.00 -46.46 38.37
CA ALA A 80 -10.93 -46.68 37.40
C ALA A 80 -10.91 -48.10 36.84
N LEU A 81 -10.72 -48.20 35.52
CA LEU A 81 -10.07 -49.33 34.88
C LEU A 81 -8.80 -48.84 34.25
N GLY A 82 -7.69 -49.35 34.73
CA GLY A 82 -6.36 -48.95 34.31
C GLY A 82 -6.07 -49.34 32.85
N ALA A 83 -5.44 -48.40 32.14
CA ALA A 83 -4.56 -48.67 31.03
C ALA A 83 -3.25 -47.90 31.35
N GLU A 84 -2.24 -48.64 31.72
CA GLU A 84 -0.86 -48.15 31.76
C GLU A 84 -0.46 -47.72 30.35
N ALA A 85 -0.50 -46.39 30.10
CA ALA A 85 0.23 -45.83 28.97
C ALA A 85 1.63 -45.50 29.48
N ALA A 86 2.61 -46.23 28.94
CA ALA A 86 4.01 -45.94 29.12
C ALA A 86 4.29 -44.51 28.68
N GLU A 87 4.55 -43.60 29.61
CA GLU A 87 5.19 -42.31 29.39
C GLU A 87 6.61 -42.55 28.89
N ASN A 88 6.78 -42.62 27.57
CA ASN A 88 8.07 -42.34 26.96
C ASN A 88 8.17 -40.81 26.84
N ASP A 89 8.56 -40.19 27.94
CA ASP A 89 8.97 -38.80 28.03
C ASP A 89 10.37 -38.66 27.38
N LEU A 90 10.40 -38.73 26.03
CA LEU A 90 11.51 -38.23 25.25
C LEU A 90 11.29 -36.70 25.15
N ALA A 91 11.66 -36.02 26.23
CA ALA A 91 11.88 -34.57 26.19
C ALA A 91 12.77 -34.28 24.98
N ALA A 92 12.21 -33.61 23.96
CA ALA A 92 13.01 -33.13 22.84
C ALA A 92 14.20 -32.36 23.40
N PRO A 93 15.45 -32.65 22.98
CA PRO A 93 16.63 -32.01 23.54
C PRO A 93 16.48 -30.53 23.39
N VAL A 94 16.46 -29.79 24.51
CA VAL A 94 16.49 -28.32 24.52
C VAL A 94 17.63 -27.88 23.61
N PRO A 95 17.38 -27.10 22.56
CA PRO A 95 18.42 -26.72 21.60
C PRO A 95 19.52 -26.02 22.37
N ARG A 96 20.74 -26.58 22.39
CA ARG A 96 21.89 -25.95 23.04
C ARG A 96 22.08 -24.57 22.39
N SER A 97 22.14 -23.51 23.20
CA SER A 97 22.39 -22.14 22.75
C SER A 97 23.53 -22.11 21.72
N ARG A 98 23.31 -21.44 20.61
CA ARG A 98 24.29 -21.28 19.52
C ARG A 98 25.42 -20.34 19.96
N THR A 99 25.17 -19.41 20.89
CA THR A 99 26.10 -18.38 21.35
C THR A 99 27.13 -18.93 22.36
N GLY A 100 28.24 -18.24 22.47
CA GLY A 100 29.37 -18.63 23.31
C GLY A 100 30.37 -19.61 22.67
N ARG A 101 30.09 -20.15 21.48
CA ARG A 101 31.01 -20.99 20.71
C ARG A 101 31.99 -20.15 19.89
N VAL A 102 33.22 -20.64 19.74
CA VAL A 102 34.18 -20.09 18.80
C VAL A 102 33.80 -20.56 17.39
N VAL A 103 33.61 -19.61 16.48
CA VAL A 103 33.38 -19.91 15.05
C VAL A 103 34.74 -20.15 14.39
N SER A 104 34.91 -21.35 13.82
CA SER A 104 36.14 -21.69 13.11
C SER A 104 36.38 -20.76 11.90
N PRO A 105 37.62 -20.53 11.48
CA PRO A 105 37.87 -19.77 10.25
C PRO A 105 37.17 -20.40 9.06
N ILE A 106 36.54 -19.57 8.25
CA ILE A 106 35.95 -19.95 6.97
C ILE A 106 36.50 -19.05 5.87
N ARG A 107 36.66 -19.59 4.67
CA ARG A 107 36.98 -18.83 3.47
C ARG A 107 35.68 -18.49 2.74
N LEU A 108 35.53 -17.22 2.41
CA LEU A 108 34.45 -16.70 1.60
C LEU A 108 35.02 -16.21 0.27
N ARG A 109 34.24 -16.22 -0.79
CA ARG A 109 34.60 -15.67 -2.08
C ARG A 109 33.71 -14.48 -2.42
N ASP A 110 34.32 -13.36 -2.79
CA ASP A 110 33.55 -12.26 -3.35
C ASP A 110 33.11 -12.58 -4.79
N THR A 111 32.30 -11.72 -5.35
CA THR A 111 31.74 -11.91 -6.70
C THR A 111 32.79 -11.88 -7.80
N ALA A 112 33.96 -11.27 -7.55
CA ALA A 112 35.13 -11.34 -8.43
C ALA A 112 35.96 -12.62 -8.22
N GLY A 113 35.56 -13.54 -7.37
CA GLY A 113 36.25 -14.79 -7.07
C GLY A 113 37.43 -14.66 -6.10
N LYS A 114 37.67 -13.48 -5.52
CA LYS A 114 38.76 -13.24 -4.58
C LYS A 114 38.38 -13.85 -3.22
N GLU A 115 39.31 -14.66 -2.70
CA GLU A 115 39.13 -15.28 -1.38
C GLU A 115 39.37 -14.26 -0.26
N TRP A 116 38.54 -14.36 0.78
CA TRP A 116 38.66 -13.67 2.04
C TRP A 116 38.48 -14.66 3.18
N SER A 117 39.28 -14.52 4.23
CA SER A 117 39.20 -15.40 5.38
C SER A 117 38.61 -14.67 6.59
N LEU A 118 37.62 -15.27 7.23
CA LEU A 118 37.11 -14.84 8.53
C LEU A 118 38.17 -15.23 9.59
N SER A 119 39.23 -14.43 9.70
CA SER A 119 40.31 -14.64 10.66
C SER A 119 40.25 -13.64 11.79
N ALA A 120 40.83 -14.00 12.98
CA ALA A 120 40.94 -13.10 14.13
C ALA A 120 41.91 -11.92 13.88
N ALA A 121 42.64 -11.93 12.78
CA ALA A 121 43.84 -11.11 12.57
C ALA A 121 43.59 -9.72 11.97
N GLU A 122 42.41 -9.36 11.61
CA GLU A 122 42.16 -8.07 10.93
C GLU A 122 41.99 -6.87 11.89
N GLY A 123 42.32 -7.03 13.18
CA GLY A 123 42.44 -5.90 14.12
C GLY A 123 41.11 -5.27 14.56
N GLY A 124 39.98 -5.77 14.12
CA GLY A 124 38.65 -5.28 14.45
C GLY A 124 38.20 -5.71 15.87
N ARG A 125 37.25 -4.96 16.44
CA ARG A 125 36.61 -5.29 17.72
C ARG A 125 35.54 -6.36 17.60
N ALA A 126 34.84 -6.38 16.47
CA ALA A 126 33.77 -7.32 16.17
C ALA A 126 33.61 -7.54 14.66
N THR A 127 32.94 -8.64 14.29
CA THR A 127 32.51 -8.91 12.92
C THR A 127 31.01 -9.22 12.91
N VAL A 128 30.26 -8.57 12.04
CA VAL A 128 28.86 -8.84 11.76
C VAL A 128 28.78 -9.58 10.43
N VAL A 129 28.17 -10.79 10.45
CA VAL A 129 27.88 -11.58 9.26
C VAL A 129 26.37 -11.56 9.06
N ALA A 130 25.90 -11.03 7.93
CA ALA A 130 24.50 -10.98 7.57
C ALA A 130 24.24 -11.92 6.38
N PHE A 131 23.43 -12.95 6.55
CA PHE A 131 22.92 -13.75 5.45
C PHE A 131 21.73 -13.01 4.83
N LEU A 132 21.81 -12.72 3.54
CA LEU A 132 20.80 -11.96 2.79
C LEU A 132 20.34 -12.76 1.57
N ASN A 133 19.11 -12.51 1.15
CA ASN A 133 18.55 -12.97 -0.11
C ASN A 133 17.81 -11.77 -0.73
N PHE A 134 18.20 -11.35 -1.93
CA PHE A 134 17.62 -10.18 -2.60
C PHE A 134 16.21 -10.44 -3.17
N ASN A 135 15.78 -11.71 -3.24
CA ASN A 135 14.40 -12.08 -3.52
C ASN A 135 13.54 -12.13 -2.24
N CYS A 136 14.14 -11.84 -1.08
CA CYS A 136 13.44 -11.80 0.21
C CYS A 136 13.07 -10.37 0.59
N PRO A 137 11.77 -10.04 0.72
CA PRO A 137 11.33 -8.69 1.08
C PRO A 137 11.89 -8.23 2.43
N VAL A 138 11.99 -9.15 3.40
CA VAL A 138 12.54 -8.83 4.73
C VAL A 138 14.02 -8.48 4.64
N SER A 139 14.80 -9.20 3.81
CA SER A 139 16.21 -8.86 3.55
C SER A 139 16.35 -7.48 2.92
N ASN A 140 15.60 -7.21 1.86
CA ASN A 140 15.67 -5.94 1.11
C ASN A 140 15.32 -4.75 2.00
N GLN A 141 14.30 -4.87 2.83
CA GLN A 141 13.90 -3.85 3.80
C GLN A 141 14.89 -3.68 4.97
N SER A 142 15.76 -4.67 5.19
CA SER A 142 16.75 -4.65 6.26
C SER A 142 18.09 -4.03 5.83
N VAL A 143 18.38 -3.97 4.52
CA VAL A 143 19.64 -3.41 3.99
C VAL A 143 19.89 -1.97 4.45
N PRO A 144 18.94 -1.03 4.43
CA PRO A 144 19.19 0.34 4.94
C PRO A 144 19.63 0.36 6.39
N VAL A 145 19.01 -0.46 7.25
CA VAL A 145 19.39 -0.53 8.68
C VAL A 145 20.79 -1.13 8.84
N LEU A 146 21.14 -2.14 8.05
CA LEU A 146 22.49 -2.71 8.06
C LEU A 146 23.53 -1.68 7.59
N ASN A 147 23.23 -0.87 6.59
CA ASN A 147 24.10 0.21 6.12
C ASN A 147 24.32 1.26 7.22
N ASP A 148 23.24 1.74 7.86
CA ASP A 148 23.32 2.71 8.95
C ASP A 148 24.18 2.18 10.12
N LEU A 149 24.03 0.90 10.46
CA LEU A 149 24.83 0.26 11.50
C LEU A 149 26.29 0.08 11.06
N ALA A 150 26.55 -0.22 9.79
CA ALA A 150 27.89 -0.33 9.23
C ALA A 150 28.62 1.03 9.26
N ASP A 151 27.94 2.11 8.88
CA ASP A 151 28.47 3.46 8.95
C ASP A 151 28.79 3.88 10.40
N ARG A 152 27.86 3.63 11.31
CA ARG A 152 27.99 3.97 12.73
C ARG A 152 29.13 3.20 13.40
N PHE A 153 29.12 1.88 13.32
CA PHE A 153 30.06 1.03 14.08
C PHE A 153 31.35 0.71 13.31
N GLY A 154 31.38 0.95 11.99
CA GLY A 154 32.58 0.78 11.18
C GLY A 154 33.74 1.63 11.68
N THR A 155 33.47 2.87 12.12
CA THR A 155 34.47 3.77 12.74
C THR A 155 34.95 3.28 14.10
N GLU A 156 34.21 2.39 14.76
CA GLU A 156 34.54 1.78 16.04
C GLU A 156 35.30 0.43 15.89
N GLY A 157 35.63 0.04 14.66
CA GLY A 157 36.38 -1.19 14.36
C GLY A 157 35.49 -2.43 14.23
N VAL A 158 34.24 -2.27 13.79
CA VAL A 158 33.34 -3.39 13.48
C VAL A 158 33.34 -3.62 11.97
N THR A 159 33.58 -4.85 11.55
CA THR A 159 33.52 -5.25 10.14
C THR A 159 32.14 -5.83 9.82
N PHE A 160 31.49 -5.31 8.77
CA PHE A 160 30.23 -5.84 8.27
C PHE A 160 30.47 -6.59 6.97
N ILE A 161 29.87 -7.78 6.85
CA ILE A 161 29.87 -8.56 5.62
C ILE A 161 28.47 -9.12 5.36
N ALA A 162 28.09 -9.17 4.09
CA ALA A 162 26.88 -9.84 3.62
C ALA A 162 27.25 -11.14 2.89
N VAL A 163 26.48 -12.20 3.11
CA VAL A 163 26.62 -13.48 2.44
C VAL A 163 25.33 -13.80 1.71
N VAL A 164 25.40 -14.06 0.42
CA VAL A 164 24.27 -14.35 -0.47
C VAL A 164 24.39 -15.77 -0.98
N CYS A 165 23.35 -16.59 -0.79
CA CYS A 165 23.35 -18.00 -1.16
C CYS A 165 22.41 -18.32 -2.34
N ASP A 166 21.40 -17.50 -2.55
CA ASP A 166 20.26 -17.78 -3.43
C ASP A 166 20.26 -16.83 -4.64
N ALA A 167 21.30 -16.92 -5.46
CA ALA A 167 21.42 -16.24 -6.75
C ALA A 167 21.93 -17.25 -7.79
N ALA A 168 21.64 -17.02 -9.07
CA ALA A 168 22.05 -17.90 -10.16
C ALA A 168 23.56 -17.91 -10.34
N ASP A 169 24.17 -16.73 -10.25
CA ASP A 169 25.63 -16.57 -10.40
C ASP A 169 26.14 -15.29 -9.69
N ALA A 170 27.44 -15.08 -9.75
CA ALA A 170 28.11 -13.93 -9.13
C ALA A 170 27.71 -12.58 -9.76
N ALA A 171 27.41 -12.56 -11.05
CA ALA A 171 27.02 -11.33 -11.75
C ALA A 171 25.62 -10.87 -11.31
N GLU A 172 24.72 -11.81 -11.07
CA GLU A 172 23.42 -11.52 -10.49
C GLU A 172 23.55 -10.97 -9.08
N VAL A 173 24.43 -11.53 -8.24
CA VAL A 173 24.70 -11.01 -6.90
C VAL A 173 25.17 -9.55 -6.96
N ASP A 174 26.12 -9.24 -7.85
CA ASP A 174 26.62 -7.86 -8.03
C ASP A 174 25.52 -6.89 -8.45
N ARG A 175 24.71 -7.28 -9.42
CA ARG A 175 23.60 -6.46 -9.90
C ARG A 175 22.59 -6.18 -8.77
N LEU A 176 22.13 -7.23 -8.09
CA LEU A 176 21.12 -7.12 -7.02
C LEU A 176 21.67 -6.36 -5.80
N ALA A 177 22.93 -6.56 -5.45
CA ALA A 177 23.59 -5.82 -4.36
C ALA A 177 23.68 -4.33 -4.66
N ALA A 178 24.02 -3.98 -5.93
CA ALA A 178 24.06 -2.59 -6.39
C ALA A 178 22.69 -1.94 -6.39
N GLU A 179 21.67 -2.62 -6.93
CA GLU A 179 20.27 -2.17 -6.93
C GLU A 179 19.74 -1.96 -5.49
N SER A 180 20.08 -2.87 -4.58
CA SER A 180 19.72 -2.77 -3.15
C SER A 180 20.61 -1.80 -2.37
N LYS A 181 21.65 -1.24 -3.00
CA LYS A 181 22.61 -0.28 -2.39
C LYS A 181 23.26 -0.84 -1.13
N VAL A 182 23.72 -2.10 -1.16
CA VAL A 182 24.44 -2.72 -0.03
C VAL A 182 25.78 -2.05 0.14
N ALA A 183 26.04 -1.43 1.31
CA ALA A 183 27.29 -0.69 1.57
C ALA A 183 28.43 -1.58 2.06
N CYS A 184 28.15 -2.75 2.63
CA CYS A 184 29.17 -3.65 3.14
C CYS A 184 29.68 -4.61 2.03
N ARG A 185 30.81 -5.30 2.31
CA ARG A 185 31.35 -6.29 1.38
C ARG A 185 30.39 -7.47 1.22
N VAL A 186 30.10 -7.85 -0.03
CA VAL A 186 29.22 -8.96 -0.38
C VAL A 186 30.03 -10.18 -0.82
N PHE A 187 29.64 -11.35 -0.34
CA PHE A 187 30.21 -12.65 -0.67
C PHE A 187 29.14 -13.55 -1.27
N PHE A 188 29.52 -14.35 -2.25
CA PHE A 188 28.65 -15.34 -2.87
C PHE A 188 28.96 -16.74 -2.33
N ASP A 189 27.94 -17.43 -1.82
CA ASP A 189 28.01 -18.76 -1.19
C ASP A 189 27.06 -19.75 -1.89
N PRO A 190 27.31 -20.09 -3.18
CA PRO A 190 26.38 -20.92 -3.96
C PRO A 190 26.23 -22.34 -3.38
N ASP A 191 27.31 -22.87 -2.78
CA ASP A 191 27.32 -24.20 -2.16
C ASP A 191 26.74 -24.21 -0.75
N LYS A 192 26.31 -23.03 -0.25
CA LYS A 192 25.78 -22.85 1.10
C LYS A 192 26.73 -23.33 2.21
N ALA A 193 28.01 -23.34 1.93
CA ALA A 193 29.04 -23.77 2.88
C ALA A 193 29.15 -22.83 4.07
N ALA A 194 29.08 -21.51 3.84
CA ALA A 194 29.04 -20.52 4.91
C ALA A 194 27.74 -20.61 5.70
N ALA A 195 26.61 -20.74 5.02
CA ALA A 195 25.32 -20.92 5.68
C ALA A 195 25.30 -22.13 6.62
N ALA A 196 25.80 -23.27 6.14
CA ALA A 196 25.93 -24.50 6.95
C ALA A 196 26.90 -24.29 8.15
N HIS A 197 28.02 -23.60 7.93
CA HIS A 197 29.02 -23.32 8.96
C HIS A 197 28.46 -22.45 10.09
N PHE A 198 27.72 -21.41 9.78
CA PHE A 198 27.02 -20.55 10.74
C PHE A 198 25.73 -21.19 11.27
N ARG A 199 25.22 -22.22 10.61
CA ARG A 199 23.88 -22.80 10.82
C ARG A 199 22.80 -21.73 10.62
N ALA A 200 22.96 -20.93 9.57
CA ALA A 200 21.95 -19.99 9.15
C ALA A 200 20.75 -20.76 8.59
N THR A 201 19.54 -20.31 8.92
CA THR A 201 18.29 -20.98 8.54
C THR A 201 17.32 -20.06 7.82
N THR A 202 17.62 -18.76 7.81
CA THR A 202 16.69 -17.75 7.37
C THR A 202 17.48 -16.56 6.80
N THR A 203 16.89 -15.83 5.89
CA THR A 203 17.40 -14.54 5.39
C THR A 203 16.35 -13.44 5.58
N PRO A 204 16.67 -12.30 6.22
CA PRO A 204 17.95 -12.01 6.84
C PRO A 204 18.15 -12.73 8.17
N GLN A 205 19.37 -13.19 8.41
CA GLN A 205 19.81 -13.63 9.74
C GLN A 205 21.20 -13.07 9.98
N VAL A 206 21.44 -12.51 11.19
CA VAL A 206 22.72 -11.89 11.54
C VAL A 206 23.45 -12.65 12.64
N PHE A 207 24.77 -12.57 12.58
CA PHE A 207 25.70 -13.18 13.55
C PHE A 207 26.73 -12.12 13.97
N VAL A 208 26.88 -11.90 15.27
CA VAL A 208 27.89 -10.98 15.82
C VAL A 208 28.98 -11.79 16.49
N LEU A 209 30.19 -11.69 15.97
CA LEU A 209 31.40 -12.31 16.48
C LEU A 209 32.24 -11.25 17.18
N ASP A 210 32.81 -11.57 18.36
CA ASP A 210 33.81 -10.74 18.96
C ASP A 210 35.20 -10.92 18.28
N ARG A 211 36.21 -10.16 18.72
CA ARG A 211 37.59 -10.24 18.21
C ARG A 211 38.20 -11.63 18.24
N ASN A 212 37.71 -12.52 19.12
CA ASN A 212 38.17 -13.91 19.27
C ASN A 212 37.27 -14.88 18.49
N ARG A 213 36.38 -14.37 17.63
CA ARG A 213 35.37 -15.13 16.88
C ARG A 213 34.39 -15.90 17.76
N VAL A 214 34.20 -15.51 19.00
CA VAL A 214 33.13 -16.07 19.81
C VAL A 214 31.80 -15.48 19.34
N LEU A 215 30.85 -16.33 19.03
CA LEU A 215 29.50 -15.90 18.66
C LEU A 215 28.78 -15.32 19.85
N ARG A 216 28.49 -14.02 19.83
CA ARG A 216 27.86 -13.26 20.90
C ARG A 216 26.38 -13.03 20.70
N TYR A 217 25.95 -12.94 19.45
CA TYR A 217 24.55 -12.75 19.09
C TYR A 217 24.23 -13.43 17.75
N THR A 218 23.00 -13.96 17.62
CA THR A 218 22.42 -14.37 16.34
C THR A 218 20.91 -14.18 16.34
N GLY A 219 20.35 -13.81 15.19
CA GLY A 219 18.91 -13.68 15.01
C GLY A 219 18.51 -12.47 14.18
N LEU A 220 17.53 -11.73 14.70
CA LEU A 220 16.92 -10.54 14.06
C LEU A 220 17.87 -9.32 14.07
N ILE A 221 17.67 -8.43 13.14
CA ILE A 221 18.28 -7.08 13.13
C ILE A 221 17.52 -6.19 14.10
N ASP A 222 16.21 -6.16 14.02
CA ASP A 222 15.28 -5.44 14.90
C ASP A 222 13.94 -6.20 14.96
N ASN A 223 12.93 -5.67 15.66
CA ASN A 223 11.61 -6.27 15.74
C ASN A 223 10.59 -5.66 14.77
N ARG A 224 11.05 -5.06 13.69
CA ARG A 224 10.17 -4.45 12.68
C ARG A 224 9.22 -5.46 12.00
N TYR A 225 9.59 -6.72 11.97
CA TYR A 225 8.75 -7.79 11.48
C TYR A 225 8.27 -8.69 12.62
N SER A 226 6.96 -8.89 12.72
CA SER A 226 6.33 -9.86 13.64
C SER A 226 6.14 -11.23 12.98
N SER A 227 6.01 -11.24 11.66
CA SER A 227 6.07 -12.42 10.80
C SER A 227 6.63 -12.03 9.43
N ARG A 228 6.87 -13.00 8.55
CA ARG A 228 7.53 -12.79 7.25
C ARG A 228 6.88 -11.71 6.38
N LEU A 229 5.57 -11.54 6.45
CA LEU A 229 4.82 -10.58 5.65
C LEU A 229 4.11 -9.49 6.49
N VAL A 230 4.29 -9.50 7.82
CA VAL A 230 3.69 -8.51 8.72
C VAL A 230 4.76 -7.58 9.27
N ARG A 231 4.78 -6.36 8.73
CA ARG A 231 5.73 -5.31 9.11
C ARG A 231 5.07 -4.27 10.01
N GLN A 232 5.77 -3.88 11.08
CA GLN A 232 5.41 -2.74 11.92
C GLN A 232 5.99 -1.44 11.33
N PRO A 233 5.31 -0.30 11.47
CA PRO A 233 5.79 0.98 10.95
C PRO A 233 7.15 1.40 11.51
N LYS A 234 7.43 1.05 12.77
CA LYS A 234 8.66 1.39 13.49
C LYS A 234 9.11 0.22 14.37
N ALA A 235 10.43 -0.03 14.37
CA ALA A 235 11.03 -0.92 15.35
C ALA A 235 11.12 -0.23 16.71
N ASP A 236 10.77 -0.93 17.78
CA ASP A 236 10.93 -0.50 19.16
C ASP A 236 12.01 -1.30 19.92
N ALA A 237 12.58 -2.33 19.27
CA ALA A 237 13.72 -3.11 19.74
C ALA A 237 14.81 -3.20 18.67
N THR A 238 16.06 -2.94 19.06
CA THR A 238 17.24 -2.79 18.18
C THR A 238 18.29 -3.88 18.46
N TYR A 239 17.89 -5.14 18.39
CA TYR A 239 18.68 -6.30 18.84
C TYR A 239 20.11 -6.34 18.33
N LEU A 240 20.34 -6.12 17.02
CA LEU A 240 21.66 -6.12 16.42
C LEU A 240 22.51 -4.95 16.92
N ALA A 241 21.94 -3.73 16.94
CA ALA A 241 22.66 -2.54 17.42
C ALA A 241 23.10 -2.70 18.88
N ASP A 242 22.20 -3.20 19.74
CA ASP A 242 22.47 -3.42 21.17
C ASP A 242 23.55 -4.49 21.37
N ALA A 243 23.49 -5.58 20.58
CA ALA A 243 24.50 -6.63 20.62
C ALA A 243 25.88 -6.13 20.18
N ILE A 244 25.96 -5.34 19.09
CA ILE A 244 27.23 -4.75 18.64
C ILE A 244 27.78 -3.81 19.70
N ALA A 245 26.97 -2.90 20.25
CA ALA A 245 27.38 -1.95 21.25
C ALA A 245 27.94 -2.66 22.50
N ALA A 246 27.28 -3.72 22.97
CA ALA A 246 27.76 -4.52 24.10
C ALA A 246 29.12 -5.19 23.82
N VAL A 247 29.28 -5.79 22.62
CA VAL A 247 30.53 -6.46 22.21
C VAL A 247 31.68 -5.45 22.10
N VAL A 248 31.45 -4.30 21.48
CA VAL A 248 32.45 -3.22 21.34
C VAL A 248 32.86 -2.68 22.71
N ALA A 249 31.92 -2.56 23.64
CA ALA A 249 32.18 -2.15 25.01
C ALA A 249 32.83 -3.24 25.91
N GLY A 250 32.98 -4.47 25.36
CA GLY A 250 33.47 -5.62 26.14
C GLY A 250 32.48 -6.13 27.20
N GLN A 251 31.20 -5.81 27.01
CA GLN A 251 30.12 -6.20 27.92
C GLN A 251 29.43 -7.47 27.44
N ASN A 252 28.62 -8.09 28.30
CA ASN A 252 27.80 -9.21 27.93
C ASN A 252 26.56 -8.73 27.12
N VAL A 253 26.26 -9.43 26.03
CA VAL A 253 25.03 -9.20 25.26
C VAL A 253 23.84 -9.67 26.10
N ALA A 254 22.88 -8.80 26.35
CA ALA A 254 21.69 -9.09 27.15
C ALA A 254 20.79 -10.13 26.48
N ILE A 255 20.41 -9.90 25.21
CA ILE A 255 19.65 -10.82 24.37
C ILE A 255 20.63 -11.45 23.39
N LYS A 256 20.96 -12.72 23.60
CA LYS A 256 21.99 -13.42 22.82
C LYS A 256 21.45 -14.08 21.56
N GLU A 257 20.19 -14.46 21.57
CA GLU A 257 19.52 -15.12 20.44
C GLU A 257 18.09 -14.61 20.30
N THR A 258 17.65 -14.42 19.06
CA THR A 258 16.25 -14.20 18.70
C THR A 258 15.90 -15.14 17.55
N THR A 259 14.64 -15.51 17.43
CA THR A 259 14.17 -16.31 16.27
C THR A 259 14.19 -15.45 15.03
N PRO A 260 14.97 -15.78 13.98
CA PRO A 260 15.01 -15.00 12.77
C PRO A 260 13.67 -15.08 12.03
N ILE A 261 13.25 -13.95 11.47
CA ILE A 261 12.05 -13.81 10.64
C ILE A 261 12.49 -13.39 9.24
N GLY A 262 12.03 -14.13 8.23
CA GLY A 262 12.40 -13.89 6.84
C GLY A 262 12.19 -15.13 5.99
N CYS A 263 12.88 -15.18 4.85
CA CYS A 263 12.78 -16.31 3.93
C CYS A 263 13.63 -17.48 4.38
N PRO A 264 13.14 -18.73 4.36
CA PRO A 264 13.94 -19.89 4.67
C PRO A 264 15.18 -19.96 3.79
N LEU A 265 16.32 -20.28 4.40
CA LEU A 265 17.53 -20.60 3.67
C LEU A 265 17.52 -22.12 3.42
N GLU A 266 17.20 -22.51 2.20
CA GLU A 266 17.15 -23.90 1.81
C GLU A 266 18.50 -24.59 2.02
N PRO A 267 18.55 -25.79 2.62
CA PRO A 267 19.80 -26.52 2.76
C PRO A 267 20.40 -26.91 1.40
N ALA A 268 21.71 -27.02 1.34
CA ALA A 268 22.38 -27.55 0.16
C ALA A 268 21.89 -28.96 -0.15
N GLY A 269 21.58 -29.24 -1.44
CA GLY A 269 21.20 -30.59 -1.88
C GLY A 269 19.74 -30.97 -1.55
N ARG A 270 18.80 -30.03 -1.62
CA ARG A 270 17.38 -30.33 -1.58
C ARG A 270 17.04 -31.47 -2.56
N VAL A 271 16.37 -32.50 -2.09
CA VAL A 271 15.83 -33.55 -2.95
C VAL A 271 14.57 -33.03 -3.63
N ILE A 272 14.61 -32.92 -4.96
CA ILE A 272 13.42 -32.62 -5.74
C ILE A 272 12.54 -33.84 -5.79
N VAL A 273 11.29 -33.74 -5.39
CA VAL A 273 10.27 -34.77 -5.59
C VAL A 273 9.80 -34.65 -7.04
N GLU A 274 10.13 -35.62 -7.88
CA GLU A 274 9.81 -35.53 -9.31
C GLU A 274 8.34 -35.80 -9.59
N HIS A 275 7.71 -36.77 -8.88
CA HIS A 275 6.32 -37.15 -9.12
C HIS A 275 5.51 -37.24 -7.83
N GLY A 276 4.22 -36.88 -7.93
CA GLY A 276 3.24 -36.96 -6.87
C GLY A 276 1.83 -37.11 -7.43
N THR A 277 0.82 -37.10 -6.57
CA THR A 277 -0.58 -37.07 -7.01
C THR A 277 -0.94 -35.70 -7.57
N VAL A 278 -0.33 -34.63 -7.01
CA VAL A 278 -0.40 -33.28 -7.49
C VAL A 278 0.99 -32.82 -7.95
N GLU A 279 1.11 -32.36 -9.18
CA GLU A 279 2.38 -31.98 -9.80
C GLU A 279 2.38 -30.52 -10.23
N PHE A 280 3.54 -29.86 -10.09
CA PHE A 280 3.67 -28.42 -10.36
C PHE A 280 3.24 -28.06 -11.78
N HIS A 281 3.88 -28.64 -12.80
CA HIS A 281 3.66 -28.23 -14.18
C HIS A 281 2.25 -28.50 -14.68
N ARG A 282 1.62 -29.60 -14.24
CA ARG A 282 0.28 -29.99 -14.66
C ARG A 282 -0.82 -29.27 -13.89
N ASP A 283 -0.67 -29.13 -12.55
CA ASP A 283 -1.79 -28.77 -11.67
C ASP A 283 -1.62 -27.38 -11.03
N ILE A 284 -0.40 -26.99 -10.65
CA ILE A 284 -0.14 -25.79 -9.84
C ILE A 284 0.26 -24.60 -10.71
N GLU A 285 1.12 -24.77 -11.69
CA GLU A 285 1.59 -23.71 -12.55
C GLU A 285 0.44 -23.00 -13.28
N PRO A 286 -0.60 -23.71 -13.80
CA PRO A 286 -1.78 -23.04 -14.37
C PRO A 286 -2.52 -22.15 -13.36
N LEU A 287 -2.65 -22.59 -12.10
CA LEU A 287 -3.28 -21.80 -11.04
C LEU A 287 -2.45 -20.53 -10.70
N LEU A 288 -1.11 -20.70 -10.61
CA LEU A 288 -0.24 -19.56 -10.38
C LEU A 288 -0.33 -18.54 -11.51
N GLN A 289 -0.38 -18.99 -12.77
CA GLN A 289 -0.56 -18.11 -13.93
C GLN A 289 -1.88 -17.34 -13.87
N GLN A 290 -2.96 -18.02 -13.51
CA GLN A 290 -4.29 -17.44 -13.50
C GLN A 290 -4.51 -16.46 -12.34
N HIS A 291 -4.03 -16.78 -11.13
CA HIS A 291 -4.41 -16.07 -9.90
C HIS A 291 -3.28 -15.28 -9.26
N CYS A 292 -2.01 -15.61 -9.51
CA CYS A 292 -0.88 -15.10 -8.74
C CYS A 292 0.13 -14.30 -9.58
N GLN A 293 0.55 -14.81 -10.74
CA GLN A 293 1.67 -14.26 -11.51
C GLN A 293 1.42 -12.85 -12.04
N ARG A 294 0.15 -12.44 -12.21
CA ARG A 294 -0.20 -11.06 -12.60
C ARG A 294 0.37 -9.98 -11.66
N CYS A 295 0.66 -10.33 -10.41
CA CYS A 295 1.30 -9.47 -9.43
C CYS A 295 2.68 -10.01 -9.01
N HIS A 296 2.85 -11.35 -9.00
CA HIS A 296 4.06 -12.03 -8.57
C HIS A 296 5.00 -12.32 -9.76
N HIS A 297 5.36 -11.28 -10.52
CA HIS A 297 6.40 -11.32 -11.57
C HIS A 297 7.42 -10.19 -11.34
N PRO A 298 8.63 -10.27 -11.93
CA PRO A 298 9.65 -9.24 -11.77
C PRO A 298 9.15 -7.86 -12.21
N GLY A 299 9.38 -6.85 -11.37
CA GLY A 299 9.04 -5.46 -11.67
C GLY A 299 7.62 -5.01 -11.25
N ASP A 300 6.73 -5.91 -10.86
CA ASP A 300 5.39 -5.55 -10.37
C ASP A 300 5.34 -5.42 -8.84
N VAL A 301 4.13 -5.25 -8.29
CA VAL A 301 3.85 -4.87 -6.89
C VAL A 301 4.27 -5.92 -5.87
N ALA A 302 4.18 -7.20 -6.22
CA ALA A 302 4.50 -8.27 -5.27
C ALA A 302 6.01 -8.29 -4.96
N PRO A 303 6.37 -8.50 -3.68
CA PRO A 303 7.76 -8.42 -3.24
C PRO A 303 8.62 -9.61 -3.69
N PHE A 304 8.06 -10.61 -4.32
CA PHE A 304 8.73 -11.81 -4.81
C PHE A 304 8.03 -12.39 -6.05
N SER A 305 8.77 -13.14 -6.85
CA SER A 305 8.28 -13.76 -8.08
C SER A 305 7.72 -15.17 -7.82
N LEU A 306 6.72 -15.57 -8.61
CA LEU A 306 6.17 -16.94 -8.68
C LEU A 306 6.20 -17.48 -10.12
N MET A 307 7.15 -17.02 -10.92
CA MET A 307 7.26 -17.36 -12.34
C MET A 307 7.88 -18.73 -12.62
N THR A 308 8.53 -19.35 -11.64
CA THR A 308 9.24 -20.60 -11.81
C THR A 308 8.90 -21.62 -10.73
N PHE A 309 9.18 -22.90 -11.00
CA PHE A 309 9.08 -23.96 -10.00
C PHE A 309 9.88 -23.63 -8.73
N ASP A 310 11.13 -23.19 -8.87
CA ASP A 310 11.99 -22.89 -7.72
C ASP A 310 11.44 -21.73 -6.89
N HIS A 311 10.88 -20.71 -7.54
CA HIS A 311 10.20 -19.61 -6.84
C HIS A 311 8.99 -20.14 -6.07
N ALA A 312 8.11 -20.92 -6.69
CA ALA A 312 6.93 -21.47 -6.04
C ALA A 312 7.29 -22.35 -4.83
N VAL A 313 8.33 -23.16 -4.98
CA VAL A 313 8.83 -24.02 -3.92
C VAL A 313 9.40 -23.21 -2.74
N GLN A 314 10.16 -22.15 -3.02
CA GLN A 314 10.69 -21.25 -1.99
C GLN A 314 9.59 -20.63 -1.12
N TRP A 315 8.41 -20.43 -1.71
CA TRP A 315 7.26 -19.82 -1.05
C TRP A 315 6.14 -20.80 -0.72
N ALA A 316 6.35 -22.12 -0.92
CA ALA A 316 5.30 -23.13 -0.85
C ALA A 316 4.51 -23.10 0.47
N ALA A 317 5.19 -23.02 1.60
CA ALA A 317 4.55 -22.96 2.92
C ALA A 317 3.68 -21.71 3.09
N ASP A 318 4.15 -20.54 2.59
CA ASP A 318 3.37 -19.31 2.64
C ASP A 318 2.21 -19.36 1.66
N ILE A 319 2.42 -19.86 0.43
CA ILE A 319 1.35 -20.02 -0.56
C ILE A 319 0.23 -20.87 0.07
N LYS A 320 0.56 -22.02 0.65
CA LYS A 320 -0.43 -22.89 1.33
C LYS A 320 -1.19 -22.13 2.43
N THR A 321 -0.46 -21.46 3.33
CA THR A 321 -1.08 -20.75 4.47
C THR A 321 -1.95 -19.58 4.01
N TYR A 322 -1.40 -18.72 3.16
CA TYR A 322 -2.11 -17.50 2.74
C TYR A 322 -3.29 -17.77 1.81
N THR A 323 -3.24 -18.86 1.03
CA THR A 323 -4.41 -19.28 0.23
C THR A 323 -5.48 -19.94 1.08
N ALA A 324 -5.10 -20.79 2.06
CA ALA A 324 -6.02 -21.39 3.01
C ALA A 324 -6.73 -20.35 3.88
N ASP A 325 -6.01 -19.32 4.32
CA ASP A 325 -6.55 -18.20 5.10
C ASP A 325 -7.26 -17.16 4.22
N ARG A 326 -7.31 -17.35 2.88
CA ARG A 326 -7.90 -16.44 1.88
C ARG A 326 -7.31 -15.03 1.90
N LEU A 327 -6.06 -14.89 2.34
CA LEU A 327 -5.30 -13.64 2.31
C LEU A 327 -4.67 -13.40 0.93
N MET A 328 -4.45 -14.46 0.15
CA MET A 328 -3.98 -14.42 -1.24
C MET A 328 -4.80 -15.36 -2.13
N PRO A 329 -5.17 -14.94 -3.34
CA PRO A 329 -5.05 -13.57 -3.85
C PRO A 329 -5.76 -12.55 -2.95
N PRO A 330 -5.40 -11.24 -2.98
CA PRO A 330 -6.06 -10.22 -2.15
C PRO A 330 -7.45 -9.89 -2.70
N TRP A 331 -8.37 -10.81 -2.53
CA TRP A 331 -9.71 -10.78 -3.09
C TRP A 331 -10.74 -11.19 -2.03
N SER A 332 -11.32 -10.20 -1.39
CA SER A 332 -12.21 -10.39 -0.23
C SER A 332 -13.69 -10.40 -0.62
N VAL A 333 -14.03 -10.56 -1.91
CA VAL A 333 -15.43 -10.67 -2.35
C VAL A 333 -15.97 -12.05 -2.02
N THR A 334 -17.06 -12.06 -1.26
CA THR A 334 -17.74 -13.30 -0.83
C THR A 334 -19.15 -13.43 -1.39
N GLY A 335 -19.70 -12.37 -1.99
CA GLY A 335 -21.05 -12.36 -2.53
C GLY A 335 -21.33 -11.20 -3.47
N GLY A 336 -22.44 -11.29 -4.18
CA GLY A 336 -22.89 -10.30 -5.14
C GLY A 336 -23.13 -10.85 -6.54
N ILE A 337 -23.08 -9.95 -7.53
CA ILE A 337 -23.22 -10.31 -8.95
C ILE A 337 -21.88 -10.81 -9.52
N PRO A 338 -21.88 -11.64 -10.57
CA PRO A 338 -20.65 -12.11 -11.20
C PRO A 338 -19.75 -10.97 -11.69
N LEU A 339 -18.44 -11.06 -11.43
CA LEU A 339 -17.43 -10.07 -11.76
C LEU A 339 -16.53 -10.56 -12.92
N LYS A 340 -16.02 -9.62 -13.75
CA LYS A 340 -15.09 -9.93 -14.86
C LYS A 340 -13.71 -10.29 -14.38
N ASN A 341 -13.26 -9.64 -13.32
CA ASN A 341 -11.91 -9.70 -12.80
C ASN A 341 -11.84 -10.46 -11.49
N ASP A 342 -12.65 -11.51 -11.35
CA ASP A 342 -12.65 -12.38 -10.19
C ASP A 342 -11.31 -13.12 -10.07
N LEU A 343 -10.63 -12.92 -8.95
CA LEU A 343 -9.35 -13.54 -8.60
C LEU A 343 -9.50 -14.63 -7.54
N ALA A 344 -10.70 -14.85 -7.01
CA ALA A 344 -10.92 -15.81 -5.95
C ALA A 344 -10.48 -17.21 -6.39
N LEU A 345 -9.71 -17.87 -5.53
CA LEU A 345 -9.48 -19.32 -5.64
C LEU A 345 -10.71 -20.09 -5.20
N GLN A 346 -11.07 -21.10 -5.97
CA GLN A 346 -12.10 -22.05 -5.58
C GLN A 346 -11.62 -22.94 -4.43
N PRO A 347 -12.51 -23.48 -3.58
CA PRO A 347 -12.11 -24.36 -2.48
C PRO A 347 -11.24 -25.56 -2.93
N GLU A 348 -11.53 -26.12 -4.10
CA GLU A 348 -10.83 -27.24 -4.70
C GLU A 348 -9.41 -26.85 -5.12
N GLU A 349 -9.21 -25.62 -5.61
CA GLU A 349 -7.89 -25.09 -5.99
C GLU A 349 -7.03 -24.86 -4.76
N ILE A 350 -7.61 -24.35 -3.66
CA ILE A 350 -6.92 -24.19 -2.38
C ILE A 350 -6.48 -25.56 -1.83
N GLU A 351 -7.36 -26.57 -1.87
CA GLU A 351 -7.03 -27.92 -1.47
C GLU A 351 -5.91 -28.52 -2.33
N LEU A 352 -5.94 -28.29 -3.64
CA LEU A 352 -4.92 -28.75 -4.58
C LEU A 352 -3.54 -28.16 -4.25
N ILE A 353 -3.47 -26.87 -3.99
CA ILE A 353 -2.25 -26.18 -3.54
C ILE A 353 -1.75 -26.78 -2.21
N GLY A 354 -2.67 -26.97 -1.25
CA GLY A 354 -2.34 -27.58 0.04
C GLY A 354 -1.71 -28.96 -0.08
N ARG A 355 -2.31 -29.83 -0.90
CA ARG A 355 -1.80 -31.19 -1.17
C ARG A 355 -0.43 -31.18 -1.85
N TRP A 356 -0.23 -30.33 -2.85
CA TRP A 356 1.06 -30.19 -3.52
C TRP A 356 2.18 -29.89 -2.52
N VAL A 357 1.94 -28.96 -1.60
CA VAL A 357 2.92 -28.62 -0.56
C VAL A 357 3.17 -29.78 0.39
N ASP A 358 2.11 -30.48 0.83
CA ASP A 358 2.21 -31.60 1.77
C ASP A 358 2.92 -32.83 1.14
N GLU A 359 2.82 -33.03 -0.17
CA GLU A 359 3.54 -34.04 -0.93
C GLU A 359 5.02 -33.68 -1.18
N GLY A 360 5.51 -32.54 -0.68
CA GLY A 360 6.90 -32.10 -0.83
C GLY A 360 7.17 -31.36 -2.13
N CYS A 361 6.15 -30.76 -2.73
CA CYS A 361 6.19 -29.96 -3.95
C CYS A 361 6.68 -30.77 -5.17
N PRO A 362 5.97 -31.82 -5.60
CA PRO A 362 6.34 -32.60 -6.77
C PRO A 362 6.44 -31.71 -8.02
N ARG A 363 7.53 -31.86 -8.80
CA ARG A 363 7.76 -31.06 -10.01
C ARG A 363 6.85 -31.47 -11.16
N GLY A 364 6.72 -32.77 -11.41
CA GLY A 364 6.05 -33.33 -12.56
C GLY A 364 6.84 -33.18 -13.87
N ASN A 365 6.19 -33.57 -14.97
CA ASN A 365 6.84 -33.55 -16.27
C ASN A 365 6.82 -32.13 -16.86
N PRO A 366 7.97 -31.53 -17.21
CA PRO A 366 8.02 -30.20 -17.85
C PRO A 366 7.24 -30.09 -19.18
N ALA A 367 6.93 -31.21 -19.83
CA ALA A 367 6.12 -31.21 -21.04
C ALA A 367 4.63 -30.87 -20.77
N ASP A 368 4.18 -31.00 -19.52
CA ASP A 368 2.82 -30.66 -19.11
C ASP A 368 2.67 -29.18 -18.72
N ALA A 369 3.78 -28.43 -18.74
CA ALA A 369 3.77 -26.99 -18.40
C ALA A 369 2.86 -26.21 -19.37
N PRO A 370 2.05 -25.28 -18.87
CA PRO A 370 1.31 -24.35 -19.71
C PRO A 370 2.26 -23.42 -20.47
N GLN A 371 1.78 -22.78 -21.52
CA GLN A 371 2.59 -21.75 -22.18
C GLN A 371 2.90 -20.64 -21.18
N PRO A 372 4.17 -20.19 -21.10
CA PRO A 372 4.55 -19.10 -20.20
C PRO A 372 3.75 -17.84 -20.47
N VAL A 373 3.26 -17.19 -19.42
CA VAL A 373 2.67 -15.86 -19.52
C VAL A 373 3.80 -14.85 -19.68
N VAL A 374 3.68 -14.02 -20.70
CA VAL A 374 4.58 -12.88 -20.91
C VAL A 374 3.88 -11.67 -20.35
N PHE A 375 4.51 -11.00 -19.42
CA PHE A 375 4.06 -9.72 -18.87
C PHE A 375 4.82 -8.60 -19.58
N ASP A 376 4.09 -7.54 -19.92
CA ASP A 376 4.70 -6.33 -20.45
C ASP A 376 5.60 -5.69 -19.38
N ASP A 377 6.59 -4.91 -19.81
CA ASP A 377 7.41 -4.14 -18.88
C ASP A 377 6.49 -3.19 -18.10
N PRO A 378 6.46 -3.26 -16.77
CA PRO A 378 5.59 -2.40 -15.97
C PRO A 378 5.91 -0.91 -16.14
N ASP A 379 7.09 -0.55 -16.65
CA ASP A 379 7.46 0.82 -17.00
C ASP A 379 7.04 1.22 -18.42
N GLU A 380 6.40 0.31 -19.17
CA GLU A 380 5.80 0.58 -20.48
C GLU A 380 4.27 0.62 -20.38
N TRP A 381 3.62 1.26 -21.38
CA TRP A 381 2.16 1.31 -21.45
C TRP A 381 1.58 -0.07 -21.73
N GLN A 382 0.61 -0.49 -20.90
CA GLN A 382 -0.03 -1.81 -20.97
C GLN A 382 -1.09 -1.91 -22.10
N SER A 383 -1.15 -0.94 -22.99
CA SER A 383 -2.08 -0.92 -24.12
C SER A 383 -1.33 -1.18 -25.43
N SER A 384 -1.95 -1.92 -26.34
CA SER A 384 -1.38 -2.28 -27.66
C SER A 384 -1.04 -1.09 -28.57
N ARG A 385 -1.51 0.11 -28.25
CA ARG A 385 -1.14 1.36 -28.93
C ARG A 385 -0.66 2.40 -27.91
N PRO A 386 0.22 3.33 -28.31
CA PRO A 386 0.64 4.42 -27.43
C PRO A 386 -0.55 5.33 -27.08
N PRO A 387 -0.52 6.04 -25.94
CA PRO A 387 -1.53 7.01 -25.56
C PRO A 387 -1.54 8.20 -26.53
N ASP A 388 -2.72 8.81 -26.69
CA ASP A 388 -2.88 10.02 -27.51
C ASP A 388 -2.35 11.27 -26.75
N LEU A 389 -2.41 11.24 -25.41
CA LEU A 389 -1.91 12.29 -24.53
C LEU A 389 -1.07 11.67 -23.41
N VAL A 390 0.07 12.29 -23.12
CA VAL A 390 0.96 11.89 -22.01
C VAL A 390 1.24 13.11 -21.14
N PHE A 391 1.01 12.97 -19.85
CA PHE A 391 1.30 13.96 -18.82
C PHE A 391 2.39 13.43 -17.89
N THR A 392 3.59 13.95 -18.02
CA THR A 392 4.76 13.56 -17.20
C THR A 392 5.04 14.67 -16.19
N LEU A 393 5.57 14.32 -15.02
CA LEU A 393 6.02 15.32 -14.05
C LEU A 393 6.93 16.34 -14.71
N PRO A 394 6.64 17.66 -14.57
CA PRO A 394 7.47 18.70 -15.19
C PRO A 394 8.85 18.87 -14.54
N GLU A 395 8.97 18.46 -13.27
CA GLU A 395 10.19 18.44 -12.47
C GLU A 395 10.09 17.28 -11.46
N ALA A 396 11.21 16.85 -10.90
CA ALA A 396 11.25 15.83 -9.88
C ALA A 396 10.54 16.27 -8.58
N ILE A 397 9.83 15.32 -7.96
CA ILE A 397 9.27 15.46 -6.62
C ILE A 397 10.27 14.83 -5.64
N HIS A 398 10.70 15.62 -4.67
CA HIS A 398 11.58 15.18 -3.59
C HIS A 398 10.75 14.93 -2.33
N LEU A 399 11.02 13.81 -1.68
CA LEU A 399 10.28 13.33 -0.53
C LEU A 399 11.23 13.16 0.65
N ALA A 400 10.87 13.73 1.79
CA ALA A 400 11.61 13.55 3.03
C ALA A 400 11.55 12.10 3.53
N ALA A 401 12.60 11.69 4.27
CA ALA A 401 12.68 10.34 4.85
C ALA A 401 11.58 10.07 5.89
N GLN A 402 11.15 11.11 6.59
CA GLN A 402 10.26 11.03 7.75
C GLN A 402 9.14 12.08 7.62
N GLY A 403 8.08 11.91 8.39
CA GLY A 403 6.93 12.81 8.40
C GLY A 403 5.64 12.07 8.14
N ASP A 404 4.55 12.83 7.99
CA ASP A 404 3.27 12.30 7.55
C ASP A 404 3.34 11.89 6.07
N ASP A 405 2.43 11.04 5.63
CA ASP A 405 2.26 10.73 4.21
C ASP A 405 2.00 12.02 3.42
N HIS A 406 2.52 12.07 2.19
CA HIS A 406 2.52 13.28 1.38
C HIS A 406 1.62 13.14 0.15
N ASN A 407 0.61 14.00 0.05
CA ASN A 407 -0.26 14.10 -1.13
C ASN A 407 0.15 15.29 -1.97
N ARG A 408 0.50 15.05 -3.24
CA ARG A 408 0.91 16.09 -4.19
C ARG A 408 0.00 16.16 -5.39
N THR A 409 -0.53 17.33 -5.64
CA THR A 409 -1.44 17.61 -6.76
C THR A 409 -0.73 18.42 -7.83
N ILE A 410 -0.64 17.88 -9.04
CA ILE A 410 -0.02 18.51 -10.21
C ILE A 410 -1.10 18.76 -11.26
N VAL A 411 -1.17 19.98 -11.79
CA VAL A 411 -2.16 20.39 -12.78
C VAL A 411 -1.48 20.67 -14.12
N PHE A 412 -2.00 20.04 -15.17
CA PHE A 412 -1.57 20.19 -16.55
C PHE A 412 -2.66 20.89 -17.34
N HIS A 413 -2.31 21.97 -18.02
CA HIS A 413 -3.25 22.65 -18.90
C HIS A 413 -3.41 21.86 -20.21
N LEU A 414 -4.60 21.35 -20.48
CA LEU A 414 -4.92 20.64 -21.72
C LEU A 414 -5.37 21.61 -22.84
N GLY A 415 -6.23 22.56 -22.50
CA GLY A 415 -6.66 23.64 -23.41
C GLY A 415 -7.39 23.15 -24.65
N ASN A 416 -8.09 22.00 -24.58
CA ASN A 416 -8.85 21.44 -25.69
C ASN A 416 -10.00 22.36 -26.11
N GLU A 417 -10.13 22.61 -27.42
CA GLU A 417 -11.21 23.46 -27.95
C GLU A 417 -12.56 22.74 -28.04
N GLN A 418 -12.53 21.41 -28.13
CA GLN A 418 -13.71 20.55 -28.29
C GLN A 418 -13.73 19.48 -27.19
N GLU A 419 -14.88 18.85 -27.01
CA GLU A 419 -15.00 17.66 -26.16
C GLU A 419 -14.05 16.56 -26.61
N LEU A 420 -13.44 15.86 -25.66
CA LEU A 420 -12.63 14.69 -25.89
C LEU A 420 -13.29 13.48 -25.25
N TYR A 421 -13.21 12.33 -25.90
CA TYR A 421 -13.86 11.10 -25.47
C TYR A 421 -12.81 10.12 -24.97
N LEU A 422 -12.73 9.97 -23.66
CA LEU A 422 -11.75 9.14 -22.98
C LEU A 422 -12.08 7.67 -23.14
N GLU A 423 -11.20 6.93 -23.82
CA GLU A 423 -11.29 5.49 -24.03
C GLU A 423 -10.60 4.72 -22.90
N LYS A 424 -9.37 5.09 -22.60
CA LYS A 424 -8.54 4.46 -21.58
C LYS A 424 -7.71 5.50 -20.82
N ALA A 425 -7.35 5.16 -19.61
CA ALA A 425 -6.39 5.92 -18.81
C ALA A 425 -5.48 4.97 -18.03
N GLU A 426 -4.20 5.30 -17.93
CA GLU A 426 -3.21 4.53 -17.21
C GLU A 426 -2.23 5.47 -16.50
N PHE A 427 -1.91 5.16 -15.25
CA PHE A 427 -0.87 5.85 -14.50
C PHE A 427 0.31 4.90 -14.29
N ILE A 428 1.51 5.35 -14.64
CA ILE A 428 2.76 4.64 -14.40
C ILE A 428 3.56 5.42 -13.36
N PRO A 429 3.80 4.86 -12.17
CA PRO A 429 4.57 5.51 -11.12
C PRO A 429 6.07 5.52 -11.45
N GLY A 430 6.74 6.64 -11.25
CA GLY A 430 8.19 6.77 -11.43
C GLY A 430 8.98 6.22 -10.23
N ASN A 431 8.37 6.23 -9.04
CA ASN A 431 8.95 5.63 -7.84
C ASN A 431 7.96 4.67 -7.17
N ARG A 432 8.03 3.38 -7.55
CA ARG A 432 7.12 2.33 -7.06
C ARG A 432 7.22 2.05 -5.55
N ARG A 433 8.28 2.53 -4.88
CA ARG A 433 8.48 2.32 -3.45
C ARG A 433 7.74 3.34 -2.61
N SER A 434 7.62 4.56 -3.11
CA SER A 434 6.99 5.68 -2.40
C SER A 434 5.60 6.01 -2.90
N VAL A 435 5.28 5.76 -4.17
CA VAL A 435 3.93 5.99 -4.71
C VAL A 435 2.97 4.93 -4.18
N HIS A 436 2.05 5.36 -3.30
CA HIS A 436 1.05 4.47 -2.70
C HIS A 436 -0.22 4.39 -3.56
N HIS A 437 -0.76 5.52 -4.02
CA HIS A 437 -1.83 5.58 -5.01
C HIS A 437 -1.81 6.90 -5.78
N ALA A 438 -2.53 6.93 -6.89
CA ALA A 438 -2.73 8.13 -7.68
C ALA A 438 -4.19 8.28 -8.12
N MET A 439 -4.64 9.51 -8.23
CA MET A 439 -5.95 9.85 -8.76
C MET A 439 -5.80 10.87 -9.89
N ALA A 440 -6.58 10.70 -10.96
CA ALA A 440 -6.63 11.70 -12.02
C ALA A 440 -8.03 12.32 -12.12
N PHE A 441 -8.03 13.64 -12.30
CA PHE A 441 -9.23 14.47 -12.39
C PHE A 441 -9.14 15.35 -13.63
N TYR A 442 -10.28 15.84 -14.09
CA TYR A 442 -10.33 16.93 -15.05
C TYR A 442 -11.10 18.12 -14.47
N ASP A 443 -10.74 19.30 -14.88
CA ASP A 443 -11.39 20.56 -14.51
C ASP A 443 -11.63 21.44 -15.71
N GLY A 444 -12.88 21.65 -16.10
CA GLY A 444 -13.28 22.59 -17.15
C GLY A 444 -13.58 24.00 -16.60
N THR A 445 -13.26 24.29 -15.33
CA THR A 445 -13.51 25.59 -14.69
C THR A 445 -12.25 26.47 -14.57
N GLY A 446 -11.04 25.88 -14.73
CA GLY A 446 -9.76 26.53 -14.51
C GLY A 446 -9.41 26.77 -13.04
N LEU A 447 -10.19 26.22 -12.09
CA LEU A 447 -9.96 26.41 -10.65
C LEU A 447 -8.73 25.68 -10.16
N LEU A 448 -8.43 24.49 -10.72
CA LEU A 448 -7.26 23.71 -10.34
C LEU A 448 -5.95 24.42 -10.72
N LEU A 449 -5.90 24.98 -11.91
CA LEU A 449 -4.73 25.75 -12.36
C LEU A 449 -4.51 27.01 -11.52
N ASP A 450 -5.59 27.71 -11.15
CA ASP A 450 -5.51 28.86 -10.25
C ASP A 450 -5.08 28.44 -8.84
N ALA A 451 -5.53 27.27 -8.36
CA ALA A 451 -5.10 26.72 -7.07
C ALA A 451 -3.61 26.40 -7.08
N GLN A 452 -3.09 25.76 -8.14
CA GLN A 452 -1.67 25.47 -8.28
C GLN A 452 -0.81 26.74 -8.26
N LYS A 453 -1.23 27.79 -8.96
CA LYS A 453 -0.52 29.09 -8.95
C LYS A 453 -0.47 29.72 -7.56
N ARG A 454 -1.52 29.56 -6.75
CA ARG A 454 -1.65 30.17 -5.44
C ARG A 454 -1.02 29.34 -4.32
N LEU A 455 -1.16 28.00 -4.38
CA LEU A 455 -0.77 27.06 -3.34
C LEU A 455 0.55 26.35 -3.63
N GLY A 456 1.12 26.57 -4.83
CA GLY A 456 2.38 25.92 -5.22
C GLY A 456 3.47 26.14 -4.18
N THR A 457 4.15 25.06 -3.81
CA THR A 457 5.20 25.10 -2.77
C THR A 457 6.51 25.58 -3.38
N PRO A 458 7.07 26.70 -2.93
CA PRO A 458 8.39 27.14 -3.37
C PRO A 458 9.46 26.10 -3.05
N ARG A 459 10.49 26.02 -3.91
CA ARG A 459 11.65 25.17 -3.62
C ARG A 459 12.32 25.64 -2.33
N PRO A 460 12.61 24.76 -1.36
CA PRO A 460 13.31 25.12 -0.14
C PRO A 460 14.68 25.74 -0.45
N GLN A 461 15.10 26.75 0.34
CA GLN A 461 16.43 27.36 0.22
C GLN A 461 17.51 26.61 1.03
N GLY A 462 17.20 25.44 1.57
CA GLY A 462 18.07 24.64 2.41
C GLY A 462 18.58 23.36 1.74
N THR A 463 19.51 22.70 2.42
CA THR A 463 20.01 21.35 2.08
C THR A 463 19.22 20.29 2.84
N GLY A 464 18.00 20.59 3.28
CA GLY A 464 17.21 19.76 4.18
C GLY A 464 16.56 18.57 3.54
N ASP A 465 16.20 17.63 4.37
CA ASP A 465 15.32 16.51 4.07
C ASP A 465 13.86 17.04 4.11
N GLU A 466 13.44 17.74 3.06
CA GLU A 466 12.15 18.42 2.96
C GLU A 466 11.41 18.00 1.69
N ASP A 467 10.07 18.01 1.78
CA ASP A 467 9.21 17.75 0.63
C ASP A 467 9.13 18.95 -0.29
N TYR A 468 9.44 18.78 -1.55
CA TYR A 468 9.26 19.82 -2.56
C TYR A 468 9.10 19.25 -3.98
N GLY A 469 8.61 20.04 -4.91
CA GLY A 469 8.42 19.66 -6.30
C GLY A 469 7.32 20.47 -6.96
N PRO A 470 6.94 20.12 -8.20
CA PRO A 470 5.87 20.80 -8.93
C PRO A 470 4.51 20.59 -8.26
N GLY A 471 3.56 21.47 -8.58
CA GLY A 471 2.21 21.37 -8.01
C GLY A 471 2.10 21.95 -6.61
N TYR A 472 1.13 21.45 -5.83
CA TYR A 472 0.88 21.88 -4.45
C TYR A 472 0.56 20.67 -3.56
N GLU A 473 0.82 20.84 -2.27
CA GLU A 473 0.41 19.87 -1.26
C GLU A 473 -1.09 19.98 -1.02
N SER A 474 -1.77 18.83 -0.97
CA SER A 474 -3.20 18.76 -0.72
C SER A 474 -3.49 17.63 0.26
N GLY A 475 -4.65 17.68 0.93
CA GLY A 475 -5.23 16.47 1.54
C GLY A 475 -5.73 15.50 0.47
N MET A 476 -6.49 14.48 0.85
CA MET A 476 -7.16 13.65 -0.14
C MET A 476 -8.17 14.51 -0.93
N GLY A 477 -8.14 14.39 -2.26
CA GLY A 477 -8.94 15.21 -3.17
C GLY A 477 -8.25 16.50 -3.61
N LEU A 478 -9.01 17.52 -3.97
CA LEU A 478 -8.49 18.71 -4.65
C LEU A 478 -7.78 19.72 -3.74
N GLY A 479 -7.85 19.55 -2.43
CA GLY A 479 -7.21 20.44 -1.46
C GLY A 479 -7.83 21.84 -1.32
N PHE A 480 -8.97 22.12 -1.96
CA PHE A 480 -9.68 23.40 -1.86
C PHE A 480 -11.18 23.24 -2.15
N ILE A 481 -11.96 24.24 -1.75
CA ILE A 481 -13.39 24.30 -2.04
C ILE A 481 -13.57 25.05 -3.37
N PRO A 482 -14.08 24.41 -4.43
CA PRO A 482 -14.38 25.10 -5.68
C PRO A 482 -15.48 26.14 -5.47
N ASP A 483 -15.41 27.25 -6.23
CA ASP A 483 -16.48 28.23 -6.32
C ASP A 483 -17.69 27.63 -7.05
N PRO A 484 -18.85 27.43 -6.40
CA PRO A 484 -20.02 26.82 -7.02
C PRO A 484 -20.53 27.60 -8.25
N SER A 485 -20.28 28.91 -8.32
CA SER A 485 -20.72 29.73 -9.45
C SER A 485 -19.97 29.43 -10.75
N ARG A 486 -18.78 28.84 -10.65
CA ARG A 486 -17.92 28.45 -11.78
C ARG A 486 -18.17 27.01 -12.27
N ILE A 487 -19.04 26.25 -11.59
CA ILE A 487 -19.38 24.89 -11.99
C ILE A 487 -20.32 24.94 -13.18
N THR A 488 -19.89 24.43 -14.33
CA THR A 488 -20.72 24.36 -15.54
C THR A 488 -21.70 23.20 -15.46
N ARG A 489 -22.84 23.29 -16.19
CA ARG A 489 -23.89 22.27 -16.21
C ARG A 489 -23.43 20.91 -16.76
N ASN A 490 -22.31 20.87 -17.45
CA ASN A 490 -21.79 19.67 -18.12
C ASN A 490 -20.71 18.93 -17.31
N GLN A 491 -20.39 19.39 -16.12
CA GLN A 491 -19.44 18.72 -15.24
C GLN A 491 -20.18 17.84 -14.23
N ASP A 492 -19.78 16.59 -14.12
CA ASP A 492 -20.33 15.62 -13.17
C ASP A 492 -20.02 16.03 -11.73
N ASN A 493 -18.81 16.51 -11.54
CA ASN A 493 -18.39 17.21 -10.33
C ASN A 493 -17.24 18.18 -10.71
N PRO A 494 -16.95 19.23 -9.93
CA PRO A 494 -15.74 20.03 -10.09
C PRO A 494 -14.53 19.15 -9.80
N GLY A 495 -13.69 18.92 -10.80
CA GLY A 495 -12.61 17.98 -10.69
C GLY A 495 -13.06 16.54 -10.87
N GLY A 496 -13.84 16.23 -11.92
CA GLY A 496 -14.36 14.91 -12.25
C GLY A 496 -13.29 13.84 -12.26
N ASN A 497 -13.28 12.98 -11.23
CA ASN A 497 -12.36 11.84 -11.16
C ASN A 497 -12.62 10.90 -12.32
N PHE A 498 -11.58 10.54 -13.05
CA PHE A 498 -11.68 9.61 -14.17
C PHE A 498 -10.69 8.43 -14.05
N LEU A 499 -9.75 8.47 -13.12
CA LEU A 499 -8.85 7.36 -12.82
C LEU A 499 -8.52 7.34 -11.32
N GLY A 500 -8.63 6.17 -10.72
CA GLY A 500 -7.98 5.81 -9.47
C GLY A 500 -6.99 4.68 -9.75
N TRP A 501 -5.75 4.84 -9.34
CA TRP A 501 -4.69 3.86 -9.48
C TRP A 501 -4.14 3.47 -8.11
N VAL A 502 -3.98 2.17 -7.89
CA VAL A 502 -3.24 1.59 -6.78
C VAL A 502 -2.31 0.52 -7.34
N PRO A 503 -1.24 0.11 -6.63
CA PRO A 503 -0.36 -0.97 -7.06
C PRO A 503 -1.12 -2.24 -7.47
N GLY A 504 -0.75 -2.85 -8.60
CA GLY A 504 -1.42 -4.02 -9.15
C GLY A 504 -2.70 -3.74 -9.96
N VAL A 505 -3.15 -2.49 -10.05
CA VAL A 505 -4.26 -2.08 -10.90
C VAL A 505 -3.72 -1.50 -12.20
N GLY A 506 -3.92 -2.22 -13.29
CA GLY A 506 -3.50 -1.80 -14.63
C GLY A 506 -4.39 -0.70 -15.25
N VAL A 507 -4.38 -0.65 -16.58
CA VAL A 507 -5.15 0.32 -17.37
C VAL A 507 -6.64 0.31 -17.00
N LEU A 508 -7.23 1.49 -16.89
CA LEU A 508 -8.68 1.64 -16.82
C LEU A 508 -9.22 1.79 -18.24
N GLU A 509 -10.00 0.83 -18.68
CA GLU A 509 -10.69 0.86 -19.97
C GLU A 509 -12.17 1.14 -19.78
N TYR A 510 -12.67 2.19 -20.41
CA TYR A 510 -14.10 2.51 -20.43
C TYR A 510 -14.86 1.58 -21.38
N PRO A 511 -16.10 1.20 -21.06
CA PRO A 511 -16.90 0.34 -21.94
C PRO A 511 -17.02 0.89 -23.35
N THR A 512 -16.99 0.00 -24.35
CA THR A 512 -16.90 0.37 -25.78
C THR A 512 -17.99 1.35 -26.24
N ASP A 513 -19.22 1.20 -25.73
CA ASP A 513 -20.35 2.07 -26.10
C ASP A 513 -20.47 3.32 -25.21
N ALA A 514 -19.61 3.45 -24.18
CA ALA A 514 -19.67 4.55 -23.22
C ALA A 514 -18.28 5.12 -22.96
N ARG A 515 -18.11 6.41 -23.15
CA ARG A 515 -16.85 7.12 -22.90
C ARG A 515 -17.05 8.18 -21.84
N ARG A 516 -15.98 8.44 -21.10
CA ARG A 516 -15.92 9.61 -20.24
C ARG A 516 -15.65 10.84 -21.11
N VAL A 517 -16.45 11.87 -20.96
CA VAL A 517 -16.31 13.10 -21.74
C VAL A 517 -15.49 14.12 -20.94
N LEU A 518 -14.42 14.61 -21.55
CA LEU A 518 -13.67 15.76 -21.06
C LEU A 518 -14.23 17.00 -21.77
N PRO A 519 -14.77 17.98 -21.02
CA PRO A 519 -15.34 19.17 -21.61
C PRO A 519 -14.27 20.07 -22.29
N PRO A 520 -14.66 21.02 -23.15
CA PRO A 520 -13.73 22.01 -23.68
C PRO A 520 -13.02 22.79 -22.58
N GLN A 521 -11.80 23.22 -22.86
CA GLN A 521 -10.94 23.99 -21.94
C GLN A 521 -10.67 23.27 -20.59
N SER A 522 -10.56 21.95 -20.65
CA SER A 522 -10.21 21.14 -19.46
C SER A 522 -8.74 21.34 -19.07
N ASP A 523 -8.50 21.32 -17.78
CA ASP A 523 -7.21 21.03 -17.18
C ASP A 523 -7.20 19.58 -16.70
N ILE A 524 -6.04 18.92 -16.71
CA ILE A 524 -5.85 17.57 -16.17
C ILE A 524 -5.07 17.69 -14.87
N CYS A 525 -5.56 17.04 -13.83
CA CYS A 525 -4.95 17.03 -12.52
C CYS A 525 -4.57 15.61 -12.13
N VAL A 526 -3.34 15.42 -11.71
CA VAL A 526 -2.85 14.15 -11.13
C VAL A 526 -2.50 14.41 -9.67
N GLN A 527 -3.18 13.72 -8.78
CA GLN A 527 -2.85 13.69 -7.36
C GLN A 527 -2.12 12.39 -7.05
N ILE A 528 -0.94 12.48 -6.49
CA ILE A 528 -0.12 11.32 -6.12
C ILE A 528 0.04 11.32 -4.60
N HIS A 529 -0.30 10.20 -3.99
CA HIS A 529 -0.07 9.93 -2.57
C HIS A 529 1.24 9.16 -2.41
N TYR A 530 2.15 9.72 -1.65
CA TYR A 530 3.44 9.14 -1.34
C TYR A 530 3.49 8.64 0.09
N ALA A 531 3.84 7.38 0.27
CA ALA A 531 4.15 6.79 1.58
C ALA A 531 5.64 6.98 1.92
N ARG A 532 5.95 7.16 3.19
CA ARG A 532 7.34 7.30 3.67
C ARG A 532 8.05 5.95 3.67
N THR A 533 9.26 5.94 3.12
CA THR A 533 10.10 4.73 3.06
C THR A 533 11.16 4.67 4.15
N GLY A 534 11.29 5.74 4.97
CA GLY A 534 12.32 5.88 5.99
C GLY A 534 13.65 6.44 5.47
N ARG A 535 13.70 6.85 4.19
CA ARG A 535 14.84 7.53 3.54
C ARG A 535 14.32 8.57 2.56
N PRO A 536 15.13 9.58 2.18
CA PRO A 536 14.76 10.49 1.10
C PRO A 536 14.51 9.74 -0.20
N GLU A 537 13.43 10.06 -0.89
CA GLU A 537 13.07 9.48 -2.18
C GLU A 537 12.87 10.59 -3.23
N ILE A 538 13.00 10.20 -4.50
CA ILE A 538 12.78 11.09 -5.63
C ILE A 538 11.83 10.39 -6.60
N ASP A 539 10.82 11.11 -7.06
CA ASP A 539 9.97 10.70 -8.17
C ASP A 539 10.12 11.73 -9.30
N ASP A 540 10.75 11.32 -10.39
CA ASP A 540 11.06 12.17 -11.54
C ASP A 540 10.38 11.74 -12.84
N SER A 541 9.63 10.63 -12.82
CA SER A 541 9.14 9.97 -14.03
C SER A 541 7.70 9.45 -13.96
N SER A 542 6.97 9.70 -12.87
CA SER A 542 5.54 9.41 -12.82
C SER A 542 4.81 10.08 -13.98
N ARG A 543 3.94 9.30 -14.65
CA ARG A 543 3.24 9.78 -15.85
C ARG A 543 1.85 9.19 -15.98
N LEU A 544 0.96 9.98 -16.59
CA LEU A 544 -0.41 9.60 -16.93
C LEU A 544 -0.55 9.53 -18.46
N GLY A 545 -1.01 8.40 -18.98
CA GLY A 545 -1.40 8.20 -20.38
C GLY A 545 -2.90 8.23 -20.53
N ILE A 546 -3.38 8.87 -21.60
CA ILE A 546 -4.79 8.95 -21.96
C ILE A 546 -4.96 8.54 -23.42
N TRP A 547 -5.89 7.62 -23.66
CA TRP A 547 -6.33 7.20 -24.99
C TRP A 547 -7.70 7.77 -25.30
N LEU A 548 -7.84 8.32 -26.49
CA LEU A 548 -9.04 9.01 -26.93
C LEU A 548 -9.75 8.24 -28.06
N ASP A 549 -11.07 8.19 -27.99
CA ASP A 549 -11.91 7.82 -29.12
C ASP A 549 -12.18 9.03 -30.02
N LYS A 550 -12.23 8.80 -31.32
CA LYS A 550 -12.46 9.86 -32.31
C LYS A 550 -13.94 10.13 -32.55
N THR A 551 -14.79 9.24 -32.08
CA THR A 551 -16.24 9.30 -32.32
C THR A 551 -16.99 9.59 -31.02
N PRO A 552 -18.04 10.44 -31.09
CA PRO A 552 -18.90 10.65 -29.93
C PRO A 552 -19.50 9.33 -29.43
N PRO A 553 -19.50 9.09 -28.10
CA PRO A 553 -20.07 7.88 -27.54
C PRO A 553 -21.60 7.85 -27.68
N LYS A 554 -22.17 6.63 -27.71
CA LYS A 554 -23.62 6.44 -27.65
C LYS A 554 -24.18 6.69 -26.26
N LEU A 555 -23.37 6.37 -25.22
CA LEU A 555 -23.68 6.56 -23.81
C LEU A 555 -22.57 7.37 -23.14
N TYR A 556 -22.91 8.11 -22.13
CA TYR A 556 -21.96 8.81 -21.29
C TYR A 556 -21.57 7.90 -20.12
N SER A 557 -20.27 7.74 -19.90
CA SER A 557 -19.78 7.14 -18.68
C SER A 557 -19.70 8.23 -17.60
N SER A 558 -20.43 8.05 -16.53
CA SER A 558 -20.40 8.94 -15.37
C SER A 558 -20.06 8.17 -14.11
N GLY A 559 -19.55 8.86 -13.10
CA GLY A 559 -19.26 8.28 -11.80
C GLY A 559 -20.04 8.97 -10.70
N GLY A 560 -20.22 8.29 -9.59
CA GLY A 560 -20.82 8.85 -8.41
C GLY A 560 -20.29 8.21 -7.14
N ILE A 561 -20.41 8.93 -6.03
CA ILE A 561 -20.05 8.44 -4.71
C ILE A 561 -21.34 8.16 -3.95
N ILE A 562 -21.40 7.02 -3.27
CA ILE A 562 -22.44 6.71 -2.29
C ILE A 562 -21.71 6.52 -0.97
N ASP A 563 -21.84 7.49 -0.08
CA ASP A 563 -21.15 7.52 1.20
C ASP A 563 -22.05 7.06 2.33
N THR A 564 -21.45 6.66 3.44
CA THR A 564 -22.16 6.30 4.66
C THR A 564 -22.22 7.50 5.62
N ASP A 565 -23.11 7.48 6.59
CA ASP A 565 -23.33 8.59 7.53
C ASP A 565 -22.84 8.24 8.95
N PHE A 566 -21.69 8.78 9.32
CA PHE A 566 -21.17 8.75 10.69
C PHE A 566 -20.31 9.98 10.97
N LYS A 567 -20.00 10.25 12.23
CA LYS A 567 -19.12 11.34 12.67
C LYS A 567 -17.88 10.85 13.40
N LEU A 568 -18.04 9.77 14.14
CA LEU A 568 -16.95 9.12 14.89
C LEU A 568 -17.23 7.61 15.03
N ILE A 569 -16.14 6.87 15.25
CA ILE A 569 -16.14 5.46 15.61
C ILE A 569 -15.61 5.37 17.05
N PRO A 570 -16.40 4.87 18.02
CA PRO A 570 -15.96 4.78 19.40
C PRO A 570 -14.72 3.89 19.55
N LYS A 571 -13.86 4.22 20.50
CA LYS A 571 -12.76 3.35 20.88
C LYS A 571 -13.28 2.00 21.41
N GLY A 572 -12.62 0.90 21.03
CA GLY A 572 -12.97 -0.45 21.48
C GLY A 572 -14.19 -1.06 20.78
N ASP A 573 -14.86 -0.36 19.87
CA ASP A 573 -15.99 -0.91 19.14
C ASP A 573 -15.48 -1.84 18.01
N ALA A 574 -15.70 -3.15 18.19
CA ALA A 574 -15.26 -4.19 17.25
C ALA A 574 -16.22 -4.38 16.05
N HIS A 575 -17.38 -3.70 16.04
CA HIS A 575 -18.41 -3.91 15.02
C HIS A 575 -19.25 -2.65 14.76
N PHE A 576 -18.60 -1.51 14.65
CA PHE A 576 -19.28 -0.25 14.35
C PHE A 576 -19.86 -0.27 12.94
N LYS A 577 -21.17 -0.18 12.84
CA LYS A 577 -21.91 -0.26 11.59
C LYS A 577 -22.41 1.12 11.15
N THR A 578 -22.23 1.44 9.87
CA THR A 578 -22.79 2.63 9.24
C THR A 578 -23.40 2.29 7.89
N THR A 579 -24.35 3.11 7.45
CA THR A 579 -25.08 2.89 6.19
C THR A 579 -25.25 4.18 5.41
N GLY A 580 -25.46 4.05 4.10
CA GLY A 580 -25.81 5.14 3.23
C GLY A 580 -26.70 4.69 2.09
N SER A 581 -27.30 5.64 1.40
CA SER A 581 -28.10 5.31 0.21
C SER A 581 -28.19 6.47 -0.77
N ARG A 582 -28.43 6.14 -2.03
CA ARG A 582 -28.59 7.11 -3.11
C ARG A 582 -29.61 6.64 -4.14
N GLU A 583 -30.55 7.51 -4.48
CA GLU A 583 -31.49 7.28 -5.56
C GLU A 583 -30.79 7.34 -6.93
N VAL A 584 -31.17 6.44 -7.83
CA VAL A 584 -30.73 6.39 -9.21
C VAL A 584 -31.51 7.44 -10.03
N PRO A 585 -30.84 8.51 -10.50
CA PRO A 585 -31.54 9.67 -11.06
C PRO A 585 -32.03 9.46 -12.50
N THR A 586 -31.50 8.49 -13.22
CA THR A 586 -31.84 8.17 -14.61
C THR A 586 -31.63 6.68 -14.87
N ASP A 587 -32.30 6.14 -15.91
CA ASP A 587 -32.02 4.77 -16.36
C ASP A 587 -30.55 4.64 -16.77
N CYS A 588 -29.84 3.69 -16.17
CA CYS A 588 -28.40 3.49 -16.39
C CYS A 588 -27.97 2.03 -16.23
N LEU A 589 -26.76 1.75 -16.67
CA LEU A 589 -26.07 0.48 -16.46
C LEU A 589 -24.88 0.69 -15.55
N LEU A 590 -24.81 -0.07 -14.46
CA LEU A 590 -23.65 -0.08 -13.55
C LEU A 590 -22.56 -0.96 -14.15
N TRP A 591 -21.32 -0.45 -14.29
CA TRP A 591 -20.21 -1.18 -14.86
C TRP A 591 -18.96 -1.24 -13.96
N LEU A 592 -18.95 -0.46 -12.87
CA LEU A 592 -17.85 -0.42 -11.91
C LEU A 592 -18.36 -0.14 -10.50
N MET A 593 -17.78 -0.80 -9.51
CA MET A 593 -17.89 -0.52 -8.09
C MET A 593 -16.50 -0.52 -7.47
N SER A 594 -16.18 0.48 -6.63
CA SER A 594 -14.91 0.55 -5.91
C SER A 594 -15.18 1.07 -4.49
N PRO A 595 -15.36 0.17 -3.51
CA PRO A 595 -15.50 0.54 -2.11
C PRO A 595 -14.21 1.13 -1.57
N HIS A 596 -14.36 2.09 -0.66
CA HIS A 596 -13.26 2.74 0.03
C HIS A 596 -13.55 2.89 1.51
N MET A 597 -12.64 2.44 2.34
CA MET A 597 -12.52 2.68 3.77
C MET A 597 -11.03 2.88 4.11
N HIS A 598 -10.72 3.32 5.34
CA HIS A 598 -9.34 3.32 5.81
C HIS A 598 -9.03 2.06 6.63
N ARG A 599 -8.10 2.16 7.60
CA ARG A 599 -7.48 1.01 8.28
C ARG A 599 -8.39 0.22 9.22
N LEU A 600 -9.47 0.83 9.72
CA LEU A 600 -10.44 0.15 10.60
C LEU A 600 -11.52 -0.56 9.79
N GLY A 601 -11.57 -0.37 8.47
CA GLY A 601 -12.53 -1.03 7.60
C GLY A 601 -12.43 -2.54 7.70
N LYS A 602 -13.60 -3.21 7.84
CA LYS A 602 -13.70 -4.64 7.96
C LYS A 602 -14.61 -5.27 6.90
N GLU A 603 -15.81 -4.72 6.71
CA GLU A 603 -16.77 -5.25 5.75
C GLU A 603 -17.43 -4.12 4.96
N PHE A 604 -17.74 -4.39 3.70
CA PHE A 604 -18.47 -3.45 2.86
C PHE A 604 -19.47 -4.18 1.98
N ARG A 605 -20.72 -3.67 1.90
CA ARG A 605 -21.78 -4.24 1.08
C ARG A 605 -22.49 -3.19 0.25
N VAL A 606 -22.89 -3.57 -0.96
CA VAL A 606 -23.66 -2.74 -1.88
C VAL A 606 -24.89 -3.50 -2.33
N TRP A 607 -26.07 -2.89 -2.20
CA TRP A 607 -27.33 -3.44 -2.68
C TRP A 607 -28.01 -2.48 -3.64
N HIS A 608 -28.77 -3.04 -4.58
CA HIS A 608 -29.73 -2.34 -5.41
C HIS A 608 -31.15 -2.69 -4.96
N GLN A 609 -31.96 -1.68 -4.71
CA GLN A 609 -33.39 -1.80 -4.44
C GLN A 609 -34.16 -1.27 -5.64
N PRO A 610 -34.85 -2.11 -6.43
CA PRO A 610 -35.64 -1.68 -7.58
C PRO A 610 -36.74 -0.69 -7.16
N ALA A 611 -37.10 0.22 -8.07
CA ALA A 611 -38.15 1.21 -7.81
C ALA A 611 -39.48 0.53 -7.48
N GLY A 612 -40.10 0.95 -6.37
CA GLY A 612 -41.38 0.39 -5.90
C GLY A 612 -41.27 -1.00 -5.25
N SER A 613 -40.07 -1.57 -5.07
CA SER A 613 -39.83 -2.84 -4.41
C SER A 613 -39.25 -2.62 -3.02
N SER A 614 -39.58 -3.52 -2.08
CA SER A 614 -38.92 -3.62 -0.76
C SER A 614 -37.72 -4.59 -0.78
N GLU A 615 -37.56 -5.36 -1.84
CA GLU A 615 -36.48 -6.33 -2.02
C GLU A 615 -35.16 -5.62 -2.35
N ARG A 616 -34.06 -6.09 -1.78
CA ARG A 616 -32.70 -5.63 -2.07
C ARG A 616 -31.91 -6.75 -2.74
N ILE A 617 -31.30 -6.45 -3.87
CA ILE A 617 -30.44 -7.34 -4.62
C ILE A 617 -29.00 -7.01 -4.24
N LEU A 618 -28.26 -7.99 -3.71
CA LEU A 618 -26.84 -7.83 -3.37
C LEU A 618 -26.03 -7.70 -4.65
N LEU A 619 -25.29 -6.60 -4.77
CA LEU A 619 -24.40 -6.35 -5.92
C LEU A 619 -22.95 -6.68 -5.60
N LEU A 620 -22.51 -6.42 -4.37
CA LEU A 620 -21.15 -6.65 -3.91
C LEU A 620 -21.14 -6.89 -2.40
N GLU A 621 -20.39 -7.91 -1.97
CA GLU A 621 -20.07 -8.15 -0.58
C GLU A 621 -18.57 -8.38 -0.42
N VAL A 622 -17.93 -7.56 0.42
CA VAL A 622 -16.52 -7.64 0.84
C VAL A 622 -16.53 -7.90 2.34
N THR A 623 -16.00 -9.04 2.80
CA THR A 623 -16.07 -9.45 4.20
C THR A 623 -14.76 -9.31 4.97
N ASP A 624 -13.66 -9.06 4.28
CA ASP A 624 -12.35 -8.81 4.87
C ASP A 624 -11.65 -7.68 4.09
N TYR A 625 -12.17 -6.45 4.28
CA TYR A 625 -11.63 -5.28 3.61
C TYR A 625 -10.21 -4.99 4.08
N ASP A 626 -9.31 -4.76 3.15
CA ASP A 626 -7.93 -4.32 3.41
C ASP A 626 -7.64 -3.00 2.70
N PHE A 627 -7.25 -1.98 3.49
CA PHE A 627 -6.90 -0.65 3.00
C PHE A 627 -5.78 -0.66 1.93
N ASN A 628 -4.89 -1.66 1.99
CA ASN A 628 -3.81 -1.79 1.02
C ASN A 628 -4.27 -2.37 -0.34
N TRP A 629 -5.49 -2.92 -0.42
CA TRP A 629 -6.04 -3.59 -1.60
C TRP A 629 -7.39 -3.00 -2.01
N GLN A 630 -7.35 -1.79 -2.56
CA GLN A 630 -8.55 -1.05 -2.99
C GLN A 630 -8.90 -1.39 -4.43
N ASN A 631 -9.53 -2.54 -4.62
CA ASN A 631 -9.85 -3.07 -5.95
C ASN A 631 -11.01 -2.33 -6.64
N ARG A 632 -10.98 -2.37 -7.97
CA ARG A 632 -12.11 -2.05 -8.85
C ARG A 632 -12.85 -3.34 -9.20
N TYR A 633 -14.13 -3.41 -8.85
CA TYR A 633 -14.99 -4.57 -9.11
C TYR A 633 -15.87 -4.30 -10.32
N LEU A 634 -15.67 -5.07 -11.40
CA LEU A 634 -16.33 -4.88 -12.68
C LEU A 634 -17.38 -5.96 -12.87
N PRO A 635 -18.68 -5.64 -12.90
CA PRO A 635 -19.71 -6.61 -13.26
C PRO A 635 -19.38 -7.32 -14.57
N LYS A 636 -19.58 -8.64 -14.62
CA LYS A 636 -19.32 -9.44 -15.83
C LYS A 636 -20.12 -8.90 -17.02
N GLU A 637 -21.38 -8.54 -16.76
CA GLU A 637 -22.23 -7.79 -17.67
C GLU A 637 -22.68 -6.51 -16.97
N PRO A 638 -22.75 -5.36 -17.66
CA PRO A 638 -23.24 -4.13 -17.08
C PRO A 638 -24.64 -4.32 -16.48
N TYR A 639 -24.80 -3.98 -15.20
CA TYR A 639 -26.01 -4.26 -14.44
C TYR A 639 -27.06 -3.15 -14.61
N PRO A 640 -28.29 -3.46 -15.07
CA PRO A 640 -29.32 -2.44 -15.35
C PRO A 640 -29.97 -1.90 -14.06
N MET A 641 -30.05 -0.57 -13.99
CA MET A 641 -30.73 0.14 -12.92
C MET A 641 -31.73 1.14 -13.51
N LYS A 642 -32.93 1.15 -12.96
CA LYS A 642 -34.00 2.05 -13.39
C LYS A 642 -34.03 3.33 -12.54
N LYS A 643 -34.43 4.44 -13.15
CA LYS A 643 -34.71 5.70 -12.45
C LYS A 643 -35.65 5.46 -11.27
N GLY A 644 -35.37 6.10 -10.12
CA GLY A 644 -36.12 5.97 -8.89
C GLY A 644 -35.86 4.68 -8.09
N SER A 645 -34.97 3.79 -8.59
CA SER A 645 -34.40 2.73 -7.77
C SER A 645 -33.37 3.32 -6.81
N THR A 646 -32.91 2.55 -5.83
CA THR A 646 -31.96 3.03 -4.82
C THR A 646 -30.78 2.08 -4.66
N LEU A 647 -29.58 2.64 -4.66
CA LEU A 647 -28.38 1.95 -4.19
C LEU A 647 -28.19 2.17 -2.71
N HIS A 648 -27.95 1.10 -1.96
CA HIS A 648 -27.67 1.12 -0.54
C HIS A 648 -26.25 0.61 -0.28
N VAL A 649 -25.59 1.20 0.71
CA VAL A 649 -24.28 0.77 1.16
C VAL A 649 -24.28 0.57 2.67
N GLU A 650 -23.48 -0.37 3.09
CA GLU A 650 -23.22 -0.68 4.50
C GLU A 650 -21.73 -0.89 4.68
N ALA A 651 -21.15 -0.27 5.70
CA ALA A 651 -19.79 -0.47 6.10
C ALA A 651 -19.70 -0.87 7.58
N ILE A 652 -18.79 -1.77 7.89
CA ILE A 652 -18.50 -2.22 9.25
C ILE A 652 -17.03 -1.95 9.52
N PHE A 653 -16.75 -1.33 10.68
CA PHE A 653 -15.41 -1.03 11.17
C PHE A 653 -15.11 -1.80 12.44
N ASP A 654 -13.83 -2.09 12.67
CA ASP A 654 -13.30 -2.69 13.89
C ASP A 654 -12.24 -1.78 14.52
N ASN A 655 -12.64 -1.02 15.55
CA ASN A 655 -11.74 -0.14 16.32
C ASN A 655 -11.30 -0.76 17.65
N SER A 656 -11.33 -2.09 17.75
CA SER A 656 -10.89 -2.82 18.95
C SER A 656 -9.39 -3.12 18.95
N ALA A 657 -8.86 -3.43 20.12
CA ALA A 657 -7.48 -3.91 20.27
C ALA A 657 -7.22 -5.23 19.55
N GLY A 658 -8.27 -5.99 19.22
CA GLY A 658 -8.16 -7.25 18.48
C GLY A 658 -7.97 -7.10 16.97
N ASN A 659 -8.16 -5.89 16.42
CA ASN A 659 -7.96 -5.64 15.00
C ASN A 659 -6.46 -5.56 14.66
N PRO A 660 -5.90 -6.53 13.89
CA PRO A 660 -4.47 -6.55 13.54
C PRO A 660 -4.08 -5.40 12.58
N ARG A 661 -5.06 -4.79 11.87
CA ARG A 661 -4.84 -3.71 10.91
C ARG A 661 -4.91 -2.33 11.56
N ARG A 662 -5.34 -2.24 12.82
CA ARG A 662 -5.41 -0.98 13.55
C ARG A 662 -4.01 -0.37 13.71
N PRO A 663 -3.83 0.96 13.56
CA PRO A 663 -2.56 1.61 13.84
C PRO A 663 -2.07 1.28 15.26
N PRO A 664 -0.75 1.07 15.45
CA PRO A 664 -0.19 0.79 16.77
C PRO A 664 -0.42 1.96 17.73
N GLY A 665 -0.62 1.66 18.99
CA GLY A 665 -0.84 2.65 20.05
C GLY A 665 -2.11 2.37 20.86
N PRO A 666 -2.46 3.25 21.82
CA PRO A 666 -3.66 3.09 22.63
C PRO A 666 -4.92 3.20 21.75
N GLU A 667 -5.99 2.53 22.20
CA GLU A 667 -7.29 2.71 21.58
C GLU A 667 -7.76 4.16 21.72
N LYS A 668 -8.19 4.74 20.63
CA LYS A 668 -8.72 6.11 20.56
C LYS A 668 -10.02 6.16 19.77
N THR A 669 -10.85 7.15 20.04
CA THR A 669 -11.96 7.49 19.16
C THR A 669 -11.43 7.95 17.81
N VAL A 670 -11.98 7.45 16.71
CA VAL A 670 -11.60 7.81 15.35
C VAL A 670 -12.72 8.60 14.70
N PHE A 671 -12.39 9.69 14.02
CA PHE A 671 -13.36 10.61 13.42
C PHE A 671 -13.49 10.39 11.91
N LEU A 672 -14.62 10.83 11.37
CA LEU A 672 -14.75 10.98 9.92
C LEU A 672 -13.75 12.04 9.44
N GLY A 673 -12.93 11.67 8.48
CA GLY A 673 -11.91 12.56 7.92
C GLY A 673 -11.16 11.92 6.75
N ASP A 674 -10.30 12.72 6.13
CA ASP A 674 -9.54 12.37 4.92
C ASP A 674 -8.09 11.94 5.19
N ARG A 675 -7.66 11.94 6.45
CA ARG A 675 -6.31 11.49 6.84
C ARG A 675 -6.29 9.98 6.99
N THR A 676 -5.15 9.35 6.79
CA THR A 676 -4.98 7.89 6.92
C THR A 676 -5.33 7.36 8.32
N ASP A 677 -5.23 8.19 9.37
CA ASP A 677 -5.60 7.85 10.75
C ASP A 677 -7.01 8.31 11.17
N ASP A 678 -7.74 8.97 10.28
CA ASP A 678 -9.18 9.18 10.34
C ASP A 678 -9.88 8.01 9.63
N GLU A 679 -11.21 8.02 9.50
CA GLU A 679 -11.97 7.01 8.77
C GLU A 679 -13.00 7.62 7.83
N MET A 680 -13.28 6.89 6.75
CA MET A 680 -14.37 7.17 5.83
C MET A 680 -14.92 5.87 5.24
N ALA A 681 -16.13 5.89 4.74
CA ALA A 681 -16.71 4.76 4.01
C ALA A 681 -17.60 5.23 2.89
N PHE A 682 -17.26 4.86 1.67
CA PHE A 682 -18.06 5.12 0.48
C PHE A 682 -17.78 4.09 -0.61
N VAL A 683 -18.66 4.03 -1.61
CA VAL A 683 -18.35 3.33 -2.86
C VAL A 683 -18.37 4.33 -4.03
N VAL A 684 -17.35 4.25 -4.86
CA VAL A 684 -17.37 4.87 -6.18
C VAL A 684 -18.09 3.92 -7.13
N VAL A 685 -19.11 4.41 -7.82
CA VAL A 685 -19.83 3.66 -8.84
C VAL A 685 -19.60 4.29 -10.22
N GLY A 686 -19.33 3.46 -11.22
CA GLY A 686 -19.30 3.86 -12.64
C GLY A 686 -20.60 3.44 -13.30
N THR A 687 -21.27 4.37 -13.97
CA THR A 687 -22.54 4.14 -14.67
C THR A 687 -22.45 4.59 -16.11
N MET A 688 -23.28 4.00 -16.96
CA MET A 688 -23.46 4.36 -18.36
C MET A 688 -24.91 4.75 -18.59
N SER A 689 -25.17 5.90 -19.20
CA SER A 689 -26.53 6.38 -19.50
C SER A 689 -26.56 7.29 -20.71
N VAL A 690 -27.74 7.46 -21.30
CA VAL A 690 -27.95 8.39 -22.41
C VAL A 690 -27.80 9.84 -21.95
N GLU A 691 -28.18 10.11 -20.70
CA GLU A 691 -28.06 11.41 -20.07
C GLU A 691 -26.96 11.37 -19.00
N ASN A 692 -26.06 12.34 -19.02
CA ASN A 692 -25.04 12.47 -17.98
C ASN A 692 -25.69 12.91 -16.65
N GLY A 693 -26.25 11.95 -15.89
CA GLY A 693 -27.11 12.25 -14.74
C GLY A 693 -26.62 11.84 -13.38
N PHE A 694 -25.73 10.84 -13.28
CA PHE A 694 -25.36 10.24 -11.98
C PHE A 694 -24.40 11.10 -11.16
N GLY A 695 -23.59 11.96 -11.78
CA GLY A 695 -22.52 12.74 -11.11
C GLY A 695 -22.93 14.11 -10.56
N LYS A 696 -24.08 14.64 -10.96
CA LYS A 696 -24.47 16.04 -10.61
C LYS A 696 -24.88 16.15 -9.16
N VAL A 697 -24.32 17.12 -8.44
CA VAL A 697 -24.80 17.66 -7.14
C VAL A 697 -24.18 17.04 -5.87
N GLU A 698 -23.71 15.84 -5.84
CA GLU A 698 -23.32 15.16 -4.59
C GLU A 698 -22.01 15.69 -3.98
N TRP A 699 -21.15 16.31 -4.79
CA TRP A 699 -19.88 16.82 -4.32
C TRP A 699 -20.02 17.95 -3.28
N LEU A 700 -20.96 18.86 -3.47
CA LEU A 700 -21.25 19.92 -2.48
C LEU A 700 -21.75 19.35 -1.17
N LYS A 701 -22.57 18.30 -1.22
CA LYS A 701 -23.05 17.62 -0.02
C LYS A 701 -21.90 16.89 0.69
N TYR A 702 -21.03 16.20 -0.06
CA TYR A 702 -19.85 15.58 0.50
C TYR A 702 -18.94 16.60 1.19
N LEU A 703 -18.68 17.74 0.55
CA LEU A 703 -17.89 18.82 1.13
C LEU A 703 -18.51 19.41 2.39
N ASP A 704 -19.82 19.68 2.37
CA ASP A 704 -20.57 20.17 3.55
C ASP A 704 -20.44 19.16 4.70
N LYS A 705 -20.56 17.87 4.42
CA LYS A 705 -20.36 16.78 5.38
C LYS A 705 -18.95 16.80 5.99
N MET A 706 -17.90 16.95 5.18
CA MET A 706 -16.51 17.02 5.66
C MET A 706 -16.25 18.26 6.52
N ILE A 707 -16.82 19.40 6.16
CA ILE A 707 -16.77 20.63 6.97
C ILE A 707 -17.47 20.42 8.32
N GLN A 708 -18.64 19.81 8.32
CA GLN A 708 -19.39 19.51 9.54
C GLN A 708 -18.66 18.48 10.42
N ALA A 709 -18.04 17.47 9.83
CA ALA A 709 -17.25 16.47 10.55
C ALA A 709 -16.05 17.12 11.25
N ARG A 710 -15.33 18.00 10.55
CA ARG A 710 -14.20 18.74 11.12
C ARG A 710 -14.64 19.67 12.26
N ALA A 711 -15.74 20.39 12.10
CA ALA A 711 -16.30 21.23 13.15
C ALA A 711 -16.73 20.40 14.37
N PHE A 712 -17.34 19.23 14.14
CA PHE A 712 -17.72 18.31 15.20
C PHE A 712 -16.50 17.80 15.98
N ARG A 713 -15.43 17.38 15.27
CA ARG A 713 -14.17 16.92 15.87
C ARG A 713 -13.56 17.99 16.76
N LEU A 714 -13.41 19.22 16.25
CA LEU A 714 -12.87 20.34 17.04
C LEU A 714 -13.70 20.61 18.31
N GLY A 715 -15.03 20.53 18.22
CA GLY A 715 -15.91 20.65 19.37
C GLY A 715 -15.75 19.50 20.38
N TYR A 716 -15.57 18.28 19.90
CA TYR A 716 -15.38 17.09 20.75
C TYR A 716 -14.06 17.15 21.52
N GLU A 717 -12.94 17.47 20.81
CA GLU A 717 -11.61 17.65 21.38
C GLU A 717 -11.60 18.79 22.43
N ALA A 718 -12.28 19.90 22.15
CA ALA A 718 -12.40 21.02 23.08
C ALA A 718 -13.15 20.68 24.37
N MET A 719 -13.99 19.64 24.37
CA MET A 719 -14.69 19.13 25.56
C MET A 719 -13.83 18.18 26.41
N GLY A 720 -12.59 17.89 25.99
CA GLY A 720 -11.70 16.96 26.69
C GLY A 720 -12.23 15.52 26.72
N LYS A 721 -13.06 15.13 25.73
CA LYS A 721 -13.61 13.79 25.61
C LYS A 721 -12.69 13.00 24.69
N ASP A 722 -11.72 12.31 25.29
CA ASP A 722 -11.04 11.18 24.66
C ASP A 722 -10.58 10.15 25.68
#